data_47d1177750e8fff4cd84886eb5a7cbab
#
_entry.id   47d1177750e8fff4cd84886eb5a7cbab
#
_cell.length_a   1.000
_cell.length_b   1.000
_cell.length_c   1.000
_cell.angle_alpha   90.00
_cell.angle_beta   90.00
_cell.angle_gamma   90.00
#
_symmetry.space_group_name_H-M   'P 1'
#
loop_
_entity.id
_entity.type
_entity.pdbx_description
1 polymer ?
#
loop_
_entity_poly.entity_id
_entity_poly.type
_entity_poly.pdbx_seq_one_letter_code
_entity_poly.pdbx_strand_id
1 'polypeptide(L)'
;MSEKILLIDGHSILNRAFYGLPDLTNAEGKHTGAVYGFLNILFRILEEEKPQYLTVAFDLHEPTFRHKMYEAYKGTRKPMPEELREQVPLMKEMLTAMGIKIVSKAGYEADDLLGTLAVRSEKEGMDVTILSGDRDLLQLATEKVMIRLPKTSRGKTTIENFHVAEVLEKYQVTPPQIIELKALMGDSADNIPGIPGVGEKTATKMIVEFGTIENAYVHLEEIKPNKARESLREHYDLAELSKALATINTESPLEYVYEEARLGNLYTPEAYQLCKQLEFKNLLGRFDTSAVPENTIEQNFFTCSDLGGAEALFKKAAEKNYIGVALLSDKEGVYGLGIALTKGEIYYVPVEGLLTGDYICAALKEIADSTILCSIDVKSMLKHVGLEDAGHVFDTGVAVYLLNPLKSSYTFDDIAREYLDGALLPTRTDLLGKDSLKAAWEKSSDGLMSYACHLAYTAYATREPIENALKETEMWNVYREIELPLIFTLDSMEKWGIRVKGEELKSYGEKLQVRIAELEKLIYEQAGEEFNINSPKQLGVILFEKMGIPGGRKTKTGYSTAADILEKLAPEQPIVNDILEYRQLTKLKSTYADGLSAVIEADGRIHSTFNQTITATGRISSTEPNLQNIPVRMELGRLIRKVFVPEDGYVFLDADYSQIELRVLAHMSGDEKLIQAYREAEDIHRLTASQVFHVPFDEVTDLQRRNAKAVNFGIVYGISSFGLSQDLSITRKEAAEYIEKYFETYPKIKGFLDGLVADGKEKGYVSTMLGRRRPIPELKSGNFMQRSFGERVAMNSPIQGTAADIIKIAMNRVYQRLKEEGLQSRLVLQVHDELLIETKKEEVETVSRILEEEMKGAVHLSVELDVDMHEGNSWYEAK
;
A
#
# COMPACT_ATOMS: atom_id res chain seq x y z
N MET A 1 48.21 -2.01 -7.09
CA MET A 1 47.17 -1.03 -6.76
C MET A 1 47.17 -0.94 -5.25
N SER A 2 47.06 0.25 -4.70
CA SER A 2 46.91 0.44 -3.25
C SER A 2 45.61 -0.24 -2.79
N GLU A 3 45.61 -0.85 -1.60
CA GLU A 3 44.38 -1.36 -1.00
C GLU A 3 43.48 -0.18 -0.66
N LYS A 4 42.17 -0.39 -0.75
CA LYS A 4 41.13 0.64 -0.56
C LYS A 4 40.23 0.27 0.60
N ILE A 5 39.96 1.24 1.49
CA ILE A 5 38.99 1.12 2.56
C ILE A 5 37.83 2.10 2.39
N LEU A 6 36.61 1.61 2.56
CA LEU A 6 35.39 2.41 2.64
C LEU A 6 34.95 2.55 4.09
N LEU A 7 34.84 3.77 4.56
CA LEU A 7 34.38 4.15 5.88
C LEU A 7 33.03 4.85 5.77
N ILE A 8 32.02 4.38 6.48
CA ILE A 8 30.64 4.91 6.38
C ILE A 8 30.16 5.42 7.73
N ASP A 9 29.61 6.63 7.73
CA ASP A 9 28.84 7.18 8.84
C ASP A 9 27.43 6.56 8.84
N GLY A 10 27.21 5.61 9.73
CA GLY A 10 25.97 4.82 9.78
C GLY A 10 24.73 5.66 10.07
N HIS A 11 24.78 6.54 11.07
CA HIS A 11 23.63 7.38 11.41
C HIS A 11 23.35 8.43 10.35
N SER A 12 24.36 9.06 9.79
CA SER A 12 24.18 10.08 8.77
C SER A 12 23.53 9.51 7.50
N ILE A 13 24.01 8.35 7.03
CA ILE A 13 23.45 7.71 5.82
C ILE A 13 22.06 7.12 6.09
N LEU A 14 21.84 6.52 7.28
CA LEU A 14 20.51 5.99 7.66
C LEU A 14 19.46 7.11 7.76
N ASN A 15 19.83 8.22 8.39
CA ASN A 15 18.98 9.40 8.51
C ASN A 15 18.61 9.96 7.12
N ARG A 16 19.60 10.04 6.25
CA ARG A 16 19.38 10.49 4.88
C ARG A 16 18.47 9.57 4.09
N ALA A 17 18.61 8.27 4.23
CA ALA A 17 17.76 7.28 3.61
C ALA A 17 16.30 7.43 4.09
N PHE A 18 16.11 7.65 5.40
CA PHE A 18 14.80 7.88 6.01
C PHE A 18 14.05 9.07 5.40
N TYR A 19 14.70 10.23 5.29
CA TYR A 19 14.08 11.41 4.70
C TYR A 19 14.08 11.42 3.16
N GLY A 20 14.82 10.53 2.53
CA GLY A 20 14.94 10.42 1.07
C GLY A 20 13.90 9.52 0.42
N LEU A 21 13.27 8.64 1.16
CA LEU A 21 12.25 7.69 0.71
C LEU A 21 10.90 7.97 1.38
N PRO A 22 9.79 7.56 0.76
CA PRO A 22 8.51 7.49 1.48
C PRO A 22 8.63 6.50 2.65
N ASP A 23 7.76 6.65 3.63
CA ASP A 23 7.69 5.71 4.74
C ASP A 23 7.27 4.32 4.21
N LEU A 24 8.18 3.35 4.34
CA LEU A 24 7.97 1.96 3.93
C LEU A 24 7.90 1.10 5.18
N THR A 25 6.87 0.30 5.26
CA THR A 25 6.68 -0.70 6.32
C THR A 25 6.56 -2.10 5.70
N ASN A 26 7.00 -3.12 6.43
CA ASN A 26 6.70 -4.51 6.07
C ASN A 26 5.26 -4.88 6.50
N ALA A 27 4.82 -6.10 6.20
CA ALA A 27 3.48 -6.60 6.53
C ALA A 27 3.18 -6.61 8.04
N GLU A 28 4.21 -6.65 8.89
CA GLU A 28 4.08 -6.56 10.35
C GLU A 28 3.96 -5.11 10.85
N GLY A 29 4.01 -4.12 9.96
CA GLY A 29 3.98 -2.69 10.29
C GLY A 29 5.31 -2.14 10.79
N LYS A 30 6.42 -2.88 10.72
CA LYS A 30 7.75 -2.38 11.06
C LYS A 30 8.26 -1.42 9.99
N HIS A 31 8.77 -0.28 10.40
CA HIS A 31 9.39 0.67 9.48
C HIS A 31 10.70 0.11 8.93
N THR A 32 10.85 0.08 7.62
CA THR A 32 11.98 -0.55 6.92
C THR A 32 12.65 0.35 5.88
N GLY A 33 12.03 1.50 5.57
CA GLY A 33 12.44 2.40 4.48
C GLY A 33 13.87 2.93 4.62
N ALA A 34 14.33 3.25 5.84
CA ALA A 34 15.68 3.74 6.06
C ALA A 34 16.74 2.64 5.83
N VAL A 35 16.47 1.42 6.29
CA VAL A 35 17.35 0.26 6.07
C VAL A 35 17.45 -0.05 4.58
N TYR A 36 16.31 -0.10 3.88
CA TYR A 36 16.28 -0.32 2.44
C TYR A 36 17.05 0.75 1.65
N GLY A 37 16.86 2.02 2.00
CA GLY A 37 17.57 3.13 1.36
C GLY A 37 19.07 3.13 1.64
N PHE A 38 19.46 2.77 2.87
CA PHE A 38 20.87 2.61 3.23
C PHE A 38 21.54 1.52 2.39
N LEU A 39 20.92 0.34 2.28
CA LEU A 39 21.44 -0.77 1.48
C LEU A 39 21.59 -0.40 0.00
N ASN A 40 20.62 0.32 -0.57
CA ASN A 40 20.74 0.79 -1.95
C ASN A 40 21.92 1.76 -2.16
N ILE A 41 22.16 2.66 -1.19
CA ILE A 41 23.32 3.55 -1.22
C ILE A 41 24.60 2.73 -1.09
N LEU A 42 24.64 1.81 -0.13
CA LEU A 42 25.79 0.94 0.12
C LEU A 42 26.19 0.14 -1.12
N PHE A 43 25.25 -0.60 -1.72
CA PHE A 43 25.55 -1.42 -2.90
C PHE A 43 26.02 -0.59 -4.08
N ARG A 44 25.41 0.59 -4.29
CA ARG A 44 25.88 1.51 -5.33
C ARG A 44 27.32 1.96 -5.10
N ILE A 45 27.67 2.33 -3.88
CA ILE A 45 29.05 2.77 -3.54
C ILE A 45 30.03 1.63 -3.67
N LEU A 46 29.67 0.41 -3.27
CA LEU A 46 30.50 -0.78 -3.44
C LEU A 46 30.78 -1.09 -4.91
N GLU A 47 29.81 -0.93 -5.79
CA GLU A 47 29.96 -1.10 -7.25
C GLU A 47 30.91 -0.04 -7.85
N GLU A 48 30.80 1.21 -7.37
CA GLU A 48 31.64 2.33 -7.83
C GLU A 48 33.06 2.27 -7.30
N GLU A 49 33.25 2.01 -5.99
CA GLU A 49 34.54 2.11 -5.29
C GLU A 49 35.36 0.81 -5.28
N LYS A 50 34.70 -0.34 -5.27
CA LYS A 50 35.29 -1.69 -5.17
C LYS A 50 36.36 -1.79 -4.07
N PRO A 51 36.03 -1.43 -2.82
CA PRO A 51 36.97 -1.45 -1.72
C PRO A 51 37.29 -2.88 -1.30
N GLN A 52 38.49 -3.09 -0.69
CA GLN A 52 38.85 -4.35 -0.06
C GLN A 52 38.40 -4.42 1.39
N TYR A 53 38.23 -3.27 2.05
CA TYR A 53 37.82 -3.16 3.44
C TYR A 53 36.64 -2.24 3.58
N LEU A 54 35.71 -2.58 4.49
CA LEU A 54 34.53 -1.80 4.77
C LEU A 54 34.24 -1.72 6.27
N THR A 55 34.01 -0.52 6.77
CA THR A 55 33.63 -0.29 8.16
C THR A 55 32.52 0.74 8.24
N VAL A 56 31.53 0.47 9.09
CA VAL A 56 30.42 1.40 9.38
C VAL A 56 30.52 1.84 10.83
N ALA A 57 30.63 3.16 11.06
CA ALA A 57 30.68 3.74 12.40
C ALA A 57 29.29 4.19 12.85
N PHE A 58 28.95 3.92 14.12
CA PHE A 58 27.71 4.40 14.75
C PHE A 58 27.98 5.13 16.05
N ASP A 59 27.26 6.22 16.27
CA ASP A 59 27.24 6.91 17.57
C ASP A 59 26.60 6.04 18.65
N LEU A 60 27.03 6.25 19.89
CA LEU A 60 26.37 5.73 21.07
C LEU A 60 25.55 6.85 21.75
N HIS A 61 24.58 6.47 22.59
CA HIS A 61 23.73 7.41 23.31
C HIS A 61 24.44 8.15 24.44
N GLU A 62 25.66 7.76 24.75
CA GLU A 62 26.44 8.32 25.87
C GLU A 62 27.02 9.69 25.52
N PRO A 63 27.11 10.62 26.52
CA PRO A 63 27.73 11.91 26.31
C PRO A 63 29.20 11.79 25.87
N THR A 64 29.55 12.52 24.81
CA THR A 64 30.92 12.56 24.29
C THR A 64 31.79 13.57 25.05
N PHE A 65 33.09 13.60 24.76
CA PHE A 65 33.99 14.60 25.33
C PHE A 65 33.56 16.04 24.97
N ARG A 66 32.87 16.28 23.82
CA ARG A 66 32.34 17.58 23.42
C ARG A 66 31.23 18.04 24.34
N HIS A 67 30.32 17.15 24.78
CA HIS A 67 29.30 17.48 25.78
C HIS A 67 29.90 17.84 27.13
N LYS A 68 31.06 17.23 27.49
CA LYS A 68 31.78 17.59 28.72
C LYS A 68 32.47 18.95 28.61
N MET A 69 32.87 19.33 27.39
CA MET A 69 33.53 20.60 27.08
C MET A 69 32.51 21.74 26.98
N TYR A 70 31.32 21.46 26.42
CA TYR A 70 30.24 22.43 26.26
C TYR A 70 28.88 21.74 26.38
N GLU A 71 28.19 21.99 27.52
CA GLU A 71 26.93 21.32 27.88
C GLU A 71 25.82 21.54 26.83
N ALA A 72 25.80 22.70 26.17
CA ALA A 72 24.81 23.03 25.15
C ALA A 72 25.11 22.44 23.77
N TYR A 73 26.21 21.69 23.61
CA TYR A 73 26.56 21.02 22.35
C TYR A 73 25.44 20.08 21.87
N LYS A 74 24.99 20.24 20.62
CA LYS A 74 23.85 19.51 20.02
C LYS A 74 22.51 19.65 20.78
N GLY A 75 22.43 20.54 21.75
CA GLY A 75 21.23 20.73 22.59
C GLY A 75 19.99 21.23 21.84
N THR A 76 20.15 21.81 20.66
CA THR A 76 19.04 22.26 19.79
C THR A 76 18.54 21.19 18.84
N ARG A 77 19.20 20.05 18.73
CA ARG A 77 18.79 18.94 17.85
C ARG A 77 17.46 18.35 18.34
N LYS A 78 16.52 18.18 17.42
CA LYS A 78 15.28 17.44 17.71
C LYS A 78 15.60 15.96 17.97
N PRO A 79 14.87 15.29 18.86
CA PRO A 79 15.03 13.86 19.07
C PRO A 79 14.79 13.10 17.75
N MET A 80 15.50 11.98 17.59
CA MET A 80 15.30 11.09 16.45
C MET A 80 13.86 10.59 16.43
N PRO A 81 13.14 10.67 15.27
CA PRO A 81 11.81 10.09 15.12
C PRO A 81 11.79 8.63 15.56
N GLU A 82 10.69 8.17 16.13
CA GLU A 82 10.58 6.80 16.63
C GLU A 82 10.71 5.79 15.51
N GLU A 83 10.10 6.08 14.35
CA GLU A 83 10.14 5.29 13.14
C GLU A 83 11.57 5.09 12.60
N LEU A 84 12.48 6.05 12.83
CA LEU A 84 13.89 5.91 12.48
C LEU A 84 14.67 5.19 13.59
N ARG A 85 14.35 5.49 14.86
CA ARG A 85 15.02 4.90 16.02
C ARG A 85 14.91 3.37 16.02
N GLU A 86 13.74 2.85 15.65
CA GLU A 86 13.51 1.40 15.52
C GLU A 86 14.32 0.74 14.41
N GLN A 87 14.70 1.49 13.38
CA GLN A 87 15.47 0.97 12.25
C GLN A 87 16.98 0.92 12.50
N VAL A 88 17.52 1.61 13.52
CA VAL A 88 18.95 1.57 13.85
C VAL A 88 19.40 0.17 14.26
N PRO A 89 18.74 -0.55 15.20
CA PRO A 89 19.12 -1.93 15.51
C PRO A 89 18.94 -2.88 14.31
N LEU A 90 17.89 -2.74 13.51
CA LEU A 90 17.68 -3.52 12.30
C LEU A 90 18.81 -3.33 11.27
N MET A 91 19.30 -2.09 11.13
CA MET A 91 20.44 -1.82 10.25
C MET A 91 21.72 -2.48 10.75
N LYS A 92 21.98 -2.42 12.04
CA LYS A 92 23.15 -3.08 12.65
C LYS A 92 23.07 -4.59 12.49
N GLU A 93 21.89 -5.18 12.69
CA GLU A 93 21.65 -6.61 12.48
C GLU A 93 21.91 -7.01 11.02
N MET A 94 21.38 -6.25 10.06
CA MET A 94 21.61 -6.47 8.63
C MET A 94 23.11 -6.38 8.26
N LEU A 95 23.82 -5.36 8.72
CA LEU A 95 25.25 -5.20 8.47
C LEU A 95 26.06 -6.35 9.07
N THR A 96 25.68 -6.81 10.27
CA THR A 96 26.32 -7.95 10.92
C THR A 96 26.09 -9.24 10.15
N ALA A 97 24.85 -9.47 9.70
CA ALA A 97 24.49 -10.62 8.86
C ALA A 97 25.24 -10.60 7.52
N MET A 98 25.51 -9.43 6.97
CA MET A 98 26.35 -9.24 5.77
C MET A 98 27.85 -9.37 6.04
N GLY A 99 28.29 -9.62 7.28
CA GLY A 99 29.69 -9.70 7.65
C GLY A 99 30.44 -8.36 7.62
N ILE A 100 29.72 -7.23 7.71
CA ILE A 100 30.32 -5.89 7.67
C ILE A 100 30.76 -5.45 9.06
N LYS A 101 32.00 -5.00 9.18
CA LYS A 101 32.56 -4.49 10.45
C LYS A 101 31.82 -3.23 10.90
N ILE A 102 31.29 -3.26 12.11
CA ILE A 102 30.69 -2.12 12.80
C ILE A 102 31.61 -1.66 13.91
N VAL A 103 31.78 -0.34 14.06
CA VAL A 103 32.54 0.27 15.13
C VAL A 103 31.72 1.32 15.87
N SER A 104 31.86 1.37 17.18
CA SER A 104 31.32 2.40 18.06
C SER A 104 32.19 2.50 19.32
N LYS A 105 32.30 3.66 19.94
CA LYS A 105 33.14 3.86 21.14
C LYS A 105 32.47 4.87 22.08
N ALA A 106 32.30 4.50 23.34
CA ALA A 106 31.78 5.40 24.35
C ALA A 106 32.67 6.64 24.53
N GLY A 107 32.06 7.81 24.60
CA GLY A 107 32.76 9.09 24.77
C GLY A 107 33.26 9.73 23.47
N TYR A 108 33.13 9.07 22.33
CA TYR A 108 33.51 9.54 20.99
C TYR A 108 32.35 9.47 20.02
N GLU A 109 32.35 10.34 19.03
CA GLU A 109 31.36 10.34 17.94
C GLU A 109 31.84 9.47 16.77
N ALA A 110 30.91 9.06 15.91
CA ALA A 110 31.21 8.29 14.70
C ALA A 110 32.27 8.98 13.85
N ASP A 111 32.19 10.31 13.71
CA ASP A 111 33.16 11.11 12.96
C ASP A 111 34.59 11.01 13.49
N ASP A 112 34.76 10.94 14.83
CA ASP A 112 36.05 10.77 15.47
C ASP A 112 36.66 9.39 15.15
N LEU A 113 35.80 8.36 15.12
CA LEU A 113 36.21 7.00 14.77
C LEU A 113 36.59 6.91 13.28
N LEU A 114 35.79 7.53 12.41
CA LEU A 114 36.06 7.60 10.97
C LEU A 114 37.36 8.37 10.70
N GLY A 115 37.56 9.52 11.36
CA GLY A 115 38.78 10.31 11.28
C GLY A 115 40.03 9.54 11.75
N THR A 116 39.92 8.83 12.88
CA THR A 116 40.97 7.97 13.39
C THR A 116 41.32 6.85 12.41
N LEU A 117 40.31 6.17 11.86
CA LEU A 117 40.54 5.09 10.89
C LEU A 117 41.12 5.62 9.57
N ALA A 118 40.63 6.78 9.12
CA ALA A 118 41.14 7.41 7.89
C ALA A 118 42.64 7.71 7.97
N VAL A 119 43.04 8.40 9.04
CA VAL A 119 44.49 8.74 9.25
C VAL A 119 45.33 7.48 9.42
N ARG A 120 44.85 6.46 10.14
CA ARG A 120 45.60 5.19 10.30
C ARG A 120 45.72 4.47 8.96
N SER A 121 44.65 4.34 8.19
CA SER A 121 44.61 3.65 6.90
C SER A 121 45.50 4.36 5.86
N GLU A 122 45.48 5.71 5.84
CA GLU A 122 46.35 6.49 4.98
C GLU A 122 47.85 6.26 5.29
N LYS A 123 48.21 6.21 6.60
CA LYS A 123 49.58 5.89 7.06
C LYS A 123 50.02 4.48 6.66
N GLU A 124 49.10 3.51 6.61
CA GLU A 124 49.32 2.15 6.08
C GLU A 124 49.40 2.12 4.55
N GLY A 125 49.23 3.23 3.89
CA GLY A 125 49.35 3.37 2.43
C GLY A 125 48.08 3.10 1.65
N MET A 126 46.92 2.91 2.30
CA MET A 126 45.63 2.66 1.67
C MET A 126 45.04 3.94 1.09
N ASP A 127 44.18 3.77 0.06
CA ASP A 127 43.26 4.81 -0.39
C ASP A 127 41.98 4.73 0.46
N VAL A 128 41.55 5.86 0.99
CA VAL A 128 40.42 5.93 1.93
C VAL A 128 39.26 6.67 1.29
N THR A 129 38.07 6.09 1.35
CA THR A 129 36.82 6.77 1.00
C THR A 129 35.93 6.87 2.24
N ILE A 130 35.51 8.10 2.62
CA ILE A 130 34.56 8.33 3.70
C ILE A 130 33.22 8.72 3.07
N LEU A 131 32.17 7.99 3.39
CA LEU A 131 30.80 8.28 2.97
C LEU A 131 30.00 8.81 4.16
N SER A 132 29.61 10.08 4.13
CA SER A 132 28.75 10.72 5.14
C SER A 132 27.95 11.87 4.51
N GLY A 133 26.86 12.29 5.16
CA GLY A 133 26.16 13.54 4.85
C GLY A 133 26.74 14.75 5.58
N ASP A 134 27.69 14.54 6.49
CA ASP A 134 28.28 15.60 7.29
C ASP A 134 29.46 16.27 6.58
N ARG A 135 29.40 17.61 6.52
CA ARG A 135 30.44 18.42 5.90
C ARG A 135 31.68 18.59 6.79
N ASP A 136 31.57 18.28 8.07
CA ASP A 136 32.70 18.42 9.01
C ASP A 136 33.83 17.48 8.65
N LEU A 137 33.48 16.33 8.06
CA LEU A 137 34.45 15.37 7.55
C LEU A 137 35.32 15.90 6.42
N LEU A 138 34.95 17.01 5.75
CA LEU A 138 35.77 17.67 4.73
C LEU A 138 37.14 18.09 5.27
N GLN A 139 37.27 18.33 6.60
CA GLN A 139 38.57 18.63 7.26
C GLN A 139 39.58 17.49 7.12
N LEU A 140 39.13 16.26 6.86
CA LEU A 140 39.95 15.06 6.73
C LEU A 140 40.40 14.78 5.30
N ALA A 141 39.95 15.54 4.31
CA ALA A 141 40.26 15.29 2.91
C ALA A 141 41.77 15.48 2.65
N THR A 142 42.39 14.50 1.98
CA THR A 142 43.79 14.51 1.55
C THR A 142 43.89 14.04 0.09
N GLU A 143 45.08 13.84 -0.44
CA GLU A 143 45.26 13.21 -1.76
C GLU A 143 44.81 11.74 -1.78
N LYS A 144 44.83 11.05 -0.63
CA LYS A 144 44.41 9.66 -0.47
C LYS A 144 43.11 9.46 0.27
N VAL A 145 42.62 10.47 1.01
CA VAL A 145 41.36 10.44 1.72
C VAL A 145 40.32 11.26 0.94
N MET A 146 39.37 10.58 0.35
CA MET A 146 38.22 11.16 -0.39
C MET A 146 36.97 11.19 0.48
N ILE A 147 36.34 12.34 0.54
CA ILE A 147 35.03 12.49 1.22
C ILE A 147 33.93 12.47 0.18
N ARG A 148 32.98 11.57 0.32
CA ARG A 148 31.82 11.43 -0.54
C ARG A 148 30.58 11.92 0.18
N LEU A 149 30.01 13.04 -0.30
CA LEU A 149 28.81 13.66 0.27
C LEU A 149 27.60 13.41 -0.62
N PRO A 150 26.65 12.57 -0.23
CA PRO A 150 25.39 12.43 -0.95
C PRO A 150 24.59 13.73 -0.90
N LYS A 151 24.03 14.19 -2.01
CA LYS A 151 23.21 15.40 -2.13
C LYS A 151 21.90 15.07 -2.84
N THR A 152 20.77 15.34 -2.20
CA THR A 152 19.47 15.16 -2.81
C THR A 152 18.92 16.49 -3.28
N SER A 153 18.66 16.60 -4.57
CA SER A 153 18.02 17.77 -5.18
C SER A 153 16.92 17.29 -6.12
N ARG A 154 15.72 17.85 -5.93
CA ARG A 154 14.53 17.52 -6.73
C ARG A 154 14.22 16.01 -6.84
N GLY A 155 14.40 15.27 -5.73
CA GLY A 155 14.12 13.83 -5.67
C GLY A 155 15.19 12.92 -6.30
N LYS A 156 16.30 13.48 -6.79
CA LYS A 156 17.43 12.72 -7.32
C LYS A 156 18.63 12.88 -6.38
N THR A 157 19.21 11.76 -5.93
CA THR A 157 20.42 11.76 -5.12
C THR A 157 21.66 11.66 -6.03
N THR A 158 22.54 12.66 -5.95
CA THR A 158 23.86 12.69 -6.54
C THR A 158 24.90 12.62 -5.43
N ILE A 159 26.09 12.20 -5.73
CA ILE A 159 27.21 12.15 -4.77
C ILE A 159 28.29 13.12 -5.25
N GLU A 160 28.68 14.04 -4.38
CA GLU A 160 29.81 14.94 -4.62
C GLU A 160 31.06 14.34 -3.96
N ASN A 161 32.17 14.32 -4.69
CA ASN A 161 33.45 13.80 -4.22
C ASN A 161 34.40 14.95 -3.91
N PHE A 162 35.12 14.87 -2.81
CA PHE A 162 36.03 15.92 -2.34
C PHE A 162 37.39 15.34 -1.94
N HIS A 163 38.42 15.68 -2.68
CA HIS A 163 39.78 15.70 -2.24
C HIS A 163 40.19 17.13 -1.90
N VAL A 164 41.47 17.39 -1.69
CA VAL A 164 41.99 18.73 -1.35
C VAL A 164 41.62 19.76 -2.40
N ALA A 165 41.71 19.42 -3.68
CA ALA A 165 41.42 20.34 -4.79
C ALA A 165 39.95 20.77 -4.82
N GLU A 166 39.00 19.83 -4.66
CA GLU A 166 37.59 20.11 -4.71
C GLU A 166 37.12 20.89 -3.46
N VAL A 167 37.75 20.66 -2.28
CA VAL A 167 37.47 21.47 -1.09
C VAL A 167 37.95 22.91 -1.34
N LEU A 168 39.17 23.09 -1.86
CA LEU A 168 39.69 24.41 -2.15
C LEU A 168 38.89 25.16 -3.22
N GLU A 169 38.49 24.48 -4.28
CA GLU A 169 37.66 25.08 -5.34
C GLU A 169 36.30 25.56 -4.80
N LYS A 170 35.63 24.73 -3.99
CA LYS A 170 34.26 25.01 -3.54
C LYS A 170 34.19 25.95 -2.34
N TYR A 171 35.09 25.79 -1.37
CA TYR A 171 35.07 26.51 -0.09
C TYR A 171 36.13 27.61 0.02
N GLN A 172 37.07 27.69 -0.94
CA GLN A 172 38.18 28.66 -0.98
C GLN A 172 39.18 28.52 0.18
N VAL A 173 39.13 27.41 0.90
CA VAL A 173 40.02 27.10 2.03
C VAL A 173 40.51 25.65 1.89
N THR A 174 41.63 25.35 2.53
CA THR A 174 42.16 23.98 2.60
C THR A 174 41.31 23.11 3.55
N PRO A 175 41.36 21.76 3.44
CA PRO A 175 40.61 20.88 4.34
C PRO A 175 40.82 21.19 5.84
N PRO A 176 42.03 21.37 6.38
CA PRO A 176 42.21 21.74 7.80
C PRO A 176 41.61 23.10 8.15
N GLN A 177 41.48 24.03 7.17
CA GLN A 177 40.90 25.34 7.41
C GLN A 177 39.36 25.32 7.50
N ILE A 178 38.68 24.20 7.20
CA ILE A 178 37.26 24.02 7.46
C ILE A 178 36.98 24.18 8.97
N ILE A 179 37.89 23.72 9.84
CA ILE A 179 37.80 23.88 11.29
C ILE A 179 37.84 25.39 11.66
N GLU A 180 38.71 26.14 11.03
CA GLU A 180 38.86 27.58 11.24
C GLU A 180 37.65 28.38 10.83
N LEU A 181 37.02 27.98 9.71
CA LEU A 181 35.73 28.57 9.29
C LEU A 181 34.65 28.37 10.35
N LYS A 182 34.52 27.14 10.88
CA LYS A 182 33.55 26.82 11.91
C LYS A 182 33.86 27.49 13.26
N ALA A 183 35.13 27.68 13.57
CA ALA A 183 35.54 28.43 14.73
C ALA A 183 34.99 29.87 14.72
N LEU A 184 34.99 30.51 13.55
CA LEU A 184 34.49 31.86 13.37
C LEU A 184 32.96 31.96 13.21
N MET A 185 32.38 31.14 12.30
CA MET A 185 30.97 31.29 11.96
C MET A 185 30.01 30.46 12.86
N GLY A 186 30.58 29.52 13.64
CA GLY A 186 29.80 28.54 14.40
C GLY A 186 29.07 27.52 13.51
N ASP A 187 28.27 26.68 14.17
CA ASP A 187 27.36 25.74 13.51
C ASP A 187 26.03 25.65 14.27
N SER A 188 24.96 26.11 13.64
CA SER A 188 23.63 26.06 14.24
C SER A 188 23.06 24.65 14.38
N ALA A 189 23.51 23.70 13.57
CA ALA A 189 23.04 22.31 13.61
C ALA A 189 23.60 21.59 14.86
N ASP A 190 24.84 21.88 15.22
CA ASP A 190 25.53 21.32 16.40
C ASP A 190 25.59 22.26 17.59
N ASN A 191 24.94 23.39 17.46
CA ASN A 191 24.94 24.42 18.48
C ASN A 191 26.34 24.89 18.89
N ILE A 192 27.26 24.98 17.88
CA ILE A 192 28.59 25.54 18.05
C ILE A 192 28.48 27.06 17.92
N PRO A 193 28.93 27.84 18.95
CA PRO A 193 28.57 29.24 19.04
C PRO A 193 29.20 30.13 17.94
N GLY A 194 30.43 29.88 17.56
CA GLY A 194 31.19 30.82 16.72
C GLY A 194 31.35 32.19 17.38
N ILE A 195 31.73 33.20 16.60
CA ILE A 195 31.77 34.60 17.08
C ILE A 195 30.55 35.40 16.56
N PRO A 196 29.89 36.22 17.40
CA PRO A 196 28.68 36.92 17.04
C PRO A 196 28.82 37.80 15.80
N GLY A 197 27.91 37.66 14.82
CA GLY A 197 27.84 38.50 13.63
C GLY A 197 28.89 38.20 12.55
N VAL A 198 29.62 37.09 12.65
CA VAL A 198 30.51 36.58 11.59
C VAL A 198 29.81 35.39 10.92
N GLY A 199 29.40 35.58 9.69
CA GLY A 199 28.86 34.50 8.84
C GLY A 199 29.87 33.98 7.85
N GLU A 200 29.52 32.92 7.12
CA GLU A 200 30.37 32.17 6.18
C GLU A 200 31.25 33.07 5.30
N LYS A 201 30.67 34.05 4.60
CA LYS A 201 31.41 34.94 3.71
C LYS A 201 32.51 35.76 4.38
N THR A 202 32.26 36.16 5.64
CA THR A 202 33.25 36.96 6.41
C THR A 202 34.31 36.05 6.98
N ALA A 203 33.89 34.90 7.51
CA ALA A 203 34.83 33.87 7.99
C ALA A 203 35.75 33.36 6.88
N THR A 204 35.24 33.05 5.70
CA THR A 204 36.04 32.64 4.53
C THR A 204 37.08 33.69 4.16
N LYS A 205 36.70 34.98 4.08
CA LYS A 205 37.68 36.03 3.79
C LYS A 205 38.79 36.11 4.83
N MET A 206 38.43 36.04 6.10
CA MET A 206 39.38 36.09 7.19
C MET A 206 40.36 34.90 7.12
N ILE A 207 39.85 33.68 6.89
CA ILE A 207 40.73 32.48 6.86
C ILE A 207 41.56 32.46 5.59
N VAL A 208 41.08 32.90 4.44
CA VAL A 208 41.86 33.04 3.22
C VAL A 208 43.01 34.02 3.42
N GLU A 209 42.78 35.12 4.16
CA GLU A 209 43.77 36.18 4.38
C GLU A 209 44.76 35.81 5.48
N PHE A 210 44.29 35.27 6.61
CA PHE A 210 45.13 35.04 7.81
C PHE A 210 45.46 33.55 8.05
N GLY A 211 44.84 32.64 7.41
CA GLY A 211 45.12 31.21 7.51
C GLY A 211 44.45 30.52 8.72
N THR A 212 44.56 31.07 9.92
CA THR A 212 44.04 30.53 11.17
C THR A 212 43.40 31.63 12.04
N ILE A 213 42.55 31.25 13.02
CA ILE A 213 41.95 32.19 13.96
C ILE A 213 43.00 32.86 14.85
N GLU A 214 44.06 32.16 15.21
CA GLU A 214 45.16 32.69 16.03
C GLU A 214 45.88 33.78 15.27
N ASN A 215 46.21 33.54 14.00
CA ASN A 215 46.89 34.54 13.16
C ASN A 215 45.97 35.74 12.85
N ALA A 216 44.66 35.50 12.65
CA ALA A 216 43.70 36.57 12.50
C ALA A 216 43.59 37.42 13.78
N TYR A 217 43.68 36.80 14.98
CA TYR A 217 43.69 37.52 16.24
C TYR A 217 44.94 38.36 16.46
N VAL A 218 46.12 37.90 16.01
CA VAL A 218 47.37 38.68 16.05
C VAL A 218 47.30 39.90 15.14
N HIS A 219 46.57 39.81 13.98
CA HIS A 219 46.48 40.89 12.97
C HIS A 219 45.10 41.58 13.03
N LEU A 220 44.49 41.75 14.19
CA LEU A 220 43.16 42.33 14.38
C LEU A 220 42.92 43.61 13.64
N GLU A 221 43.93 44.53 13.61
CA GLU A 221 43.78 45.85 12.98
C GLU A 221 43.63 45.80 11.46
N GLU A 222 43.99 44.67 10.85
CA GLU A 222 43.89 44.48 9.39
C GLU A 222 42.52 43.89 9.00
N ILE A 223 41.73 43.35 9.95
CA ILE A 223 40.44 42.70 9.70
C ILE A 223 39.38 43.72 9.28
N LYS A 224 38.68 43.38 8.17
CA LYS A 224 37.52 44.11 7.64
C LYS A 224 36.35 43.13 7.45
N PRO A 225 35.09 43.53 7.81
CA PRO A 225 34.68 44.86 8.33
C PRO A 225 35.00 45.05 9.80
N ASN A 226 35.01 46.28 10.27
CA ASN A 226 35.31 46.63 11.67
C ASN A 226 34.46 45.82 12.68
N LYS A 227 33.22 45.54 12.35
CA LYS A 227 32.33 44.75 13.19
C LYS A 227 32.87 43.31 13.44
N ALA A 228 33.44 42.66 12.43
CA ALA A 228 34.05 41.33 12.59
C ALA A 228 35.33 41.40 13.42
N ARG A 229 36.14 42.46 13.26
CA ARG A 229 37.32 42.76 14.06
C ARG A 229 36.97 42.89 15.53
N GLU A 230 36.01 43.74 15.86
CA GLU A 230 35.60 43.94 17.27
C GLU A 230 35.01 42.69 17.86
N SER A 231 34.17 41.94 17.08
CA SER A 231 33.61 40.69 17.50
C SER A 231 34.68 39.63 17.79
N LEU A 232 35.70 39.51 16.96
CA LEU A 232 36.84 38.58 17.21
C LEU A 232 37.64 39.00 18.44
N ARG A 233 37.84 40.34 18.66
CA ARG A 233 38.51 40.86 19.86
C ARG A 233 37.79 40.52 21.12
N GLU A 234 36.45 40.66 21.13
CA GLU A 234 35.58 40.48 22.32
C GLU A 234 35.26 39.01 22.62
N HIS A 235 35.27 38.15 21.62
CA HIS A 235 34.78 36.78 21.71
C HIS A 235 35.80 35.73 21.19
N TYR A 236 37.08 35.98 21.36
CA TYR A 236 38.11 35.06 20.90
C TYR A 236 38.04 33.71 21.62
N ASP A 237 37.69 33.73 22.91
CA ASP A 237 37.40 32.53 23.69
C ASP A 237 36.34 31.63 23.12
N LEU A 238 35.27 32.24 22.54
CA LEU A 238 34.22 31.47 21.82
C LEU A 238 34.76 30.89 20.51
N ALA A 239 35.68 31.57 19.83
CA ALA A 239 36.32 31.02 18.64
C ALA A 239 37.21 29.80 18.97
N GLU A 240 37.98 29.89 20.05
CA GLU A 240 38.79 28.76 20.54
C GLU A 240 37.93 27.56 20.95
N LEU A 241 36.85 27.80 21.69
CA LEU A 241 35.87 26.75 22.05
C LEU A 241 35.25 26.14 20.81
N SER A 242 34.79 26.95 19.86
CA SER A 242 34.16 26.51 18.63
C SER A 242 35.13 25.70 17.76
N LYS A 243 36.42 26.10 17.70
CA LYS A 243 37.50 25.34 17.05
C LYS A 243 37.66 23.95 17.68
N ALA A 244 37.74 23.89 19.00
CA ALA A 244 37.86 22.63 19.73
C ALA A 244 36.65 21.69 19.50
N LEU A 245 35.41 22.25 19.49
CA LEU A 245 34.20 21.48 19.22
C LEU A 245 34.09 20.98 17.78
N ALA A 246 34.52 21.77 16.79
CA ALA A 246 34.47 21.43 15.37
C ALA A 246 35.61 20.48 14.95
N THR A 247 36.66 20.34 15.74
CA THR A 247 37.81 19.48 15.42
C THR A 247 37.46 18.00 15.62
N ILE A 248 37.64 17.20 14.57
CA ILE A 248 37.47 15.74 14.63
C ILE A 248 38.73 15.15 15.30
N ASN A 249 38.51 14.29 16.29
CA ASN A 249 39.62 13.58 16.96
C ASN A 249 40.09 12.41 16.08
N THR A 250 41.33 12.48 15.64
CA THR A 250 41.95 11.44 14.80
C THR A 250 42.80 10.43 15.57
N GLU A 251 42.80 10.52 16.92
CA GLU A 251 43.58 9.65 17.81
C GLU A 251 42.66 8.94 18.84
N SER A 252 41.43 8.64 18.47
CA SER A 252 40.47 7.94 19.34
C SER A 252 41.01 6.55 19.74
N PRO A 253 40.83 6.12 21.01
CA PRO A 253 41.35 4.85 21.50
C PRO A 253 40.49 3.67 20.99
N LEU A 254 40.61 3.41 19.70
CA LEU A 254 39.88 2.37 19.01
C LEU A 254 40.82 1.16 18.77
N GLU A 255 40.43 0.01 19.31
CA GLU A 255 41.01 -1.26 18.90
C GLU A 255 40.40 -1.67 17.58
N TYR A 256 41.26 -1.88 16.57
CA TYR A 256 40.81 -2.16 15.23
C TYR A 256 41.74 -3.10 14.50
N VAL A 257 41.18 -4.18 13.97
CA VAL A 257 41.89 -5.19 13.19
C VAL A 257 41.37 -5.12 11.75
N TYR A 258 42.23 -4.76 10.81
CA TYR A 258 41.85 -4.59 9.40
C TYR A 258 41.29 -5.87 8.79
N GLU A 259 41.82 -7.04 9.15
CA GLU A 259 41.35 -8.31 8.59
C GLU A 259 39.87 -8.60 8.91
N GLU A 260 39.38 -8.11 10.05
CA GLU A 260 37.94 -8.22 10.40
C GLU A 260 37.05 -7.28 9.56
N ALA A 261 37.63 -6.28 8.92
CA ALA A 261 36.92 -5.35 8.03
C ALA A 261 37.09 -5.72 6.55
N ARG A 262 37.84 -6.80 6.25
CA ARG A 262 37.97 -7.27 4.87
C ARG A 262 36.63 -7.69 4.30
N LEU A 263 36.32 -7.16 3.13
CA LEU A 263 35.05 -7.43 2.45
C LEU A 263 35.04 -8.88 1.96
N GLY A 264 34.13 -9.67 2.52
CA GLY A 264 33.82 -11.03 2.13
C GLY A 264 32.59 -11.10 1.22
N ASN A 265 31.94 -12.26 1.23
CA ASN A 265 30.63 -12.41 0.60
C ASN A 265 29.57 -11.72 1.46
N LEU A 266 28.96 -10.65 0.92
CA LEU A 266 27.90 -9.90 1.60
C LEU A 266 26.54 -10.59 1.51
N TYR A 267 26.40 -11.53 0.59
CA TYR A 267 25.15 -12.24 0.28
C TYR A 267 25.08 -13.56 1.04
N THR A 268 25.10 -13.45 2.37
CA THR A 268 25.05 -14.61 3.28
C THR A 268 23.61 -15.15 3.41
N PRO A 269 23.42 -16.41 3.85
CA PRO A 269 22.08 -16.93 4.17
C PRO A 269 21.34 -16.10 5.20
N GLU A 270 22.03 -15.58 6.22
CA GLU A 270 21.47 -14.74 7.27
C GLU A 270 20.97 -13.40 6.71
N ALA A 271 21.76 -12.75 5.85
CA ALA A 271 21.36 -11.51 5.17
C ALA A 271 20.19 -11.74 4.21
N TYR A 272 20.14 -12.89 3.53
CA TYR A 272 19.01 -13.29 2.70
C TYR A 272 17.72 -13.41 3.53
N GLN A 273 17.79 -14.09 4.69
CA GLN A 273 16.65 -14.23 5.58
C GLN A 273 16.13 -12.87 6.08
N LEU A 274 17.02 -11.99 6.50
CA LEU A 274 16.66 -10.63 6.92
C LEU A 274 16.04 -9.82 5.77
N CYS A 275 16.56 -9.91 4.55
CA CYS A 275 15.96 -9.27 3.40
C CYS A 275 14.54 -9.80 3.11
N LYS A 276 14.28 -11.08 3.31
CA LYS A 276 12.94 -11.68 3.22
C LYS A 276 12.02 -11.15 4.32
N GLN A 277 12.45 -11.18 5.57
CA GLN A 277 11.67 -10.68 6.73
C GLN A 277 11.31 -9.20 6.58
N LEU A 278 12.22 -8.40 6.06
CA LEU A 278 12.03 -6.97 5.82
C LEU A 278 11.34 -6.66 4.48
N GLU A 279 11.00 -7.68 3.69
CA GLU A 279 10.31 -7.59 2.39
C GLU A 279 11.09 -6.81 1.32
N PHE A 280 12.40 -6.89 1.33
CA PHE A 280 13.28 -6.23 0.36
C PHE A 280 13.35 -7.00 -0.97
N LYS A 281 12.21 -7.21 -1.62
CA LYS A 281 12.06 -8.04 -2.85
C LYS A 281 13.10 -7.71 -3.93
N ASN A 282 13.39 -6.43 -4.15
CA ASN A 282 14.36 -6.01 -5.17
C ASN A 282 15.83 -6.34 -4.81
N LEU A 283 16.12 -6.56 -3.53
CA LEU A 283 17.46 -6.91 -3.08
C LEU A 283 17.69 -8.43 -3.12
N LEU A 284 16.63 -9.23 -2.98
CA LEU A 284 16.72 -10.70 -3.01
C LEU A 284 17.32 -11.22 -4.32
N GLY A 285 17.07 -10.56 -5.45
CA GLY A 285 17.68 -10.93 -6.74
C GLY A 285 19.19 -10.73 -6.85
N ARG A 286 19.85 -10.16 -5.81
CA ARG A 286 21.32 -10.03 -5.73
C ARG A 286 21.98 -11.24 -5.07
N PHE A 287 21.21 -12.11 -4.42
CA PHE A 287 21.70 -13.30 -3.74
C PHE A 287 21.80 -14.46 -4.72
N ASP A 288 22.91 -15.20 -4.65
CA ASP A 288 23.07 -16.45 -5.40
C ASP A 288 22.18 -17.54 -4.80
N THR A 289 21.79 -18.52 -5.61
CA THR A 289 21.02 -19.68 -5.19
C THR A 289 21.68 -20.47 -4.06
N SER A 290 23.02 -20.40 -3.94
CA SER A 290 23.79 -21.02 -2.85
C SER A 290 23.60 -20.34 -1.48
N ALA A 291 23.07 -19.10 -1.45
CA ALA A 291 22.76 -18.39 -0.20
C ALA A 291 21.36 -18.72 0.33
N VAL A 292 20.55 -19.45 -0.44
CA VAL A 292 19.22 -19.89 -0.01
C VAL A 292 19.39 -21.10 0.92
N PRO A 293 18.88 -21.05 2.16
CA PRO A 293 18.91 -22.21 3.06
C PRO A 293 18.29 -23.45 2.41
N GLU A 294 18.89 -24.62 2.58
CA GLU A 294 18.27 -25.88 2.15
C GLU A 294 16.88 -26.01 2.74
N ASN A 295 15.89 -26.11 1.88
CA ASN A 295 14.50 -26.31 2.29
C ASN A 295 14.31 -27.80 2.63
N THR A 296 14.42 -28.14 3.92
CA THR A 296 14.28 -29.53 4.40
C THR A 296 12.88 -30.11 4.13
N ILE A 297 11.89 -29.27 3.83
CA ILE A 297 10.51 -29.71 3.54
C ILE A 297 10.45 -30.49 2.23
N GLU A 298 11.26 -30.11 1.25
CA GLU A 298 11.30 -30.75 -0.08
C GLU A 298 11.75 -32.22 -0.03
N GLN A 299 12.42 -32.64 1.04
CA GLN A 299 12.77 -34.04 1.27
C GLN A 299 11.52 -34.95 1.46
N ASN A 300 10.37 -34.33 1.75
CA ASN A 300 9.09 -35.01 1.93
C ASN A 300 8.17 -34.92 0.69
N PHE A 301 8.72 -34.45 -0.45
CA PHE A 301 8.00 -34.35 -1.70
C PHE A 301 8.20 -35.60 -2.53
N PHE A 302 7.09 -36.19 -2.96
CA PHE A 302 7.05 -37.42 -3.75
C PHE A 302 6.24 -37.18 -5.02
N THR A 303 6.64 -37.81 -6.11
CA THR A 303 5.85 -37.83 -7.35
C THR A 303 5.10 -39.12 -7.46
N CYS A 304 3.82 -39.05 -7.81
CA CYS A 304 2.95 -40.16 -8.09
C CYS A 304 2.45 -40.10 -9.52
N SER A 305 3.14 -40.76 -10.46
CA SER A 305 2.92 -40.68 -11.90
C SER A 305 2.25 -41.91 -12.52
N ASP A 306 1.94 -42.92 -11.73
CA ASP A 306 1.20 -44.10 -12.19
C ASP A 306 -0.22 -44.19 -11.62
N LEU A 307 -1.15 -44.74 -12.38
CA LEU A 307 -2.57 -44.83 -12.03
C LEU A 307 -2.81 -45.58 -10.73
N GLY A 308 -2.15 -46.71 -10.51
CA GLY A 308 -2.36 -47.56 -9.31
C GLY A 308 -1.86 -46.84 -8.05
N GLY A 309 -0.73 -46.15 -8.14
CA GLY A 309 -0.22 -45.29 -7.06
C GLY A 309 -1.16 -44.14 -6.74
N ALA A 310 -1.72 -43.48 -7.78
CA ALA A 310 -2.67 -42.39 -7.62
C ALA A 310 -3.99 -42.86 -6.98
N GLU A 311 -4.53 -44.00 -7.40
CA GLU A 311 -5.72 -44.61 -6.76
C GLU A 311 -5.48 -44.91 -5.27
N ALA A 312 -4.34 -45.50 -4.93
CA ALA A 312 -3.97 -45.78 -3.55
C ALA A 312 -3.80 -44.48 -2.73
N LEU A 313 -3.20 -43.45 -3.31
CA LEU A 313 -3.05 -42.13 -2.70
C LEU A 313 -4.41 -41.46 -2.43
N PHE A 314 -5.30 -41.45 -3.41
CA PHE A 314 -6.63 -40.86 -3.28
C PHE A 314 -7.49 -41.57 -2.27
N LYS A 315 -7.42 -42.94 -2.21
CA LYS A 315 -8.07 -43.72 -1.16
C LYS A 315 -7.54 -43.34 0.23
N LYS A 316 -6.22 -43.25 0.39
CA LYS A 316 -5.60 -42.82 1.66
C LYS A 316 -6.00 -41.36 2.04
N ALA A 317 -6.16 -40.49 1.04
CA ALA A 317 -6.62 -39.15 1.24
C ALA A 317 -8.07 -39.09 1.77
N ALA A 318 -8.97 -39.91 1.23
CA ALA A 318 -10.37 -40.00 1.66
C ALA A 318 -10.57 -40.55 3.10
N GLU A 319 -9.53 -41.15 3.67
CA GLU A 319 -9.53 -41.63 5.07
C GLU A 319 -9.09 -40.55 6.08
N LYS A 320 -8.70 -39.35 5.61
CA LYS A 320 -8.24 -38.22 6.45
C LYS A 320 -9.39 -37.30 6.83
N ASN A 321 -9.28 -36.63 7.98
CA ASN A 321 -10.23 -35.57 8.35
C ASN A 321 -10.09 -34.35 7.44
N TYR A 322 -8.86 -34.02 7.06
CA TYR A 322 -8.54 -32.97 6.10
C TYR A 322 -7.21 -33.24 5.41
N ILE A 323 -7.04 -32.66 4.23
CA ILE A 323 -5.82 -32.70 3.42
C ILE A 323 -5.53 -31.33 2.84
N GLY A 324 -4.26 -31.04 2.55
CA GLY A 324 -3.88 -29.88 1.77
C GLY A 324 -3.91 -30.22 0.28
N VAL A 325 -4.52 -29.36 -0.53
CA VAL A 325 -4.61 -29.54 -1.98
C VAL A 325 -4.23 -28.30 -2.74
N ALA A 326 -3.58 -28.49 -3.88
CA ALA A 326 -3.24 -27.44 -4.83
C ALA A 326 -3.47 -27.94 -6.25
N LEU A 327 -4.63 -27.65 -6.82
CA LEU A 327 -4.92 -27.92 -8.23
C LEU A 327 -4.27 -26.86 -9.09
N LEU A 328 -3.22 -27.23 -9.83
CA LEU A 328 -2.58 -26.32 -10.77
C LEU A 328 -3.39 -26.26 -12.05
N SER A 329 -4.08 -25.15 -12.29
CA SER A 329 -4.98 -24.98 -13.42
C SER A 329 -5.07 -23.51 -13.85
N ASP A 330 -5.52 -23.30 -15.08
CA ASP A 330 -5.91 -22.01 -15.61
C ASP A 330 -7.14 -22.16 -16.53
N LYS A 331 -7.46 -21.14 -17.35
CA LYS A 331 -8.59 -21.19 -18.29
C LYS A 331 -8.44 -22.27 -19.37
N GLU A 332 -7.21 -22.75 -19.64
CA GLU A 332 -6.92 -23.73 -20.69
C GLU A 332 -6.98 -25.17 -20.18
N GLY A 333 -6.83 -25.41 -18.87
CA GLY A 333 -6.93 -26.74 -18.32
C GLY A 333 -6.25 -26.95 -16.97
N VAL A 334 -6.11 -28.22 -16.60
CA VAL A 334 -5.44 -28.70 -15.39
C VAL A 334 -4.07 -29.26 -15.76
N TYR A 335 -3.04 -28.95 -14.96
CA TYR A 335 -1.64 -29.30 -15.22
C TYR A 335 -1.03 -30.23 -14.16
N GLY A 336 -1.64 -30.34 -13.00
CA GLY A 336 -1.20 -31.23 -11.92
C GLY A 336 -1.89 -30.93 -10.60
N LEU A 337 -1.66 -31.83 -9.63
CA LEU A 337 -2.20 -31.73 -8.29
C LEU A 337 -1.09 -31.90 -7.26
N GLY A 338 -0.94 -30.93 -6.37
CA GLY A 338 -0.24 -31.11 -5.11
C GLY A 338 -1.21 -31.62 -4.04
N ILE A 339 -0.82 -32.63 -3.27
CA ILE A 339 -1.63 -33.19 -2.17
C ILE A 339 -0.78 -33.44 -0.94
N ALA A 340 -1.13 -32.86 0.20
CA ALA A 340 -0.46 -33.10 1.48
C ALA A 340 -1.36 -33.86 2.42
N LEU A 341 -0.97 -35.08 2.78
CA LEU A 341 -1.68 -35.96 3.74
C LEU A 341 -1.23 -35.69 5.18
N THR A 342 0.03 -35.33 5.35
CA THR A 342 0.67 -34.94 6.60
C THR A 342 1.82 -33.93 6.27
N LYS A 343 2.47 -33.39 7.30
CA LYS A 343 3.67 -32.54 7.10
C LYS A 343 4.87 -33.30 6.49
N GLY A 344 4.86 -34.64 6.51
CA GLY A 344 5.92 -35.50 5.98
C GLY A 344 5.51 -36.35 4.77
N GLU A 345 4.29 -36.20 4.27
CA GLU A 345 3.76 -36.95 3.13
C GLU A 345 3.07 -36.00 2.16
N ILE A 346 3.84 -35.45 1.24
CA ILE A 346 3.39 -34.45 0.26
C ILE A 346 3.66 -35.04 -1.13
N TYR A 347 2.63 -35.13 -1.95
CA TYR A 347 2.69 -35.77 -3.26
C TYR A 347 2.35 -34.79 -4.37
N TYR A 348 3.03 -34.92 -5.48
CA TYR A 348 2.65 -34.31 -6.74
C TYR A 348 2.10 -35.39 -7.68
N VAL A 349 0.91 -35.16 -8.23
CA VAL A 349 0.28 -36.00 -9.26
C VAL A 349 0.30 -35.19 -10.56
N PRO A 350 1.17 -35.55 -11.51
CA PRO A 350 1.23 -34.85 -12.80
C PRO A 350 0.03 -35.20 -13.69
N VAL A 351 -0.36 -34.28 -14.57
CA VAL A 351 -1.28 -34.59 -15.67
C VAL A 351 -0.48 -35.18 -16.81
N GLU A 352 -0.45 -36.51 -16.85
CA GLU A 352 0.25 -37.27 -17.91
C GLU A 352 -0.38 -38.67 -18.10
N GLY A 353 -0.34 -39.17 -19.35
CA GLY A 353 -0.83 -40.52 -19.66
C GLY A 353 -2.30 -40.73 -19.30
N LEU A 354 -2.55 -41.67 -18.37
CA LEU A 354 -3.89 -42.01 -17.85
C LEU A 354 -4.35 -41.07 -16.73
N LEU A 355 -3.44 -40.32 -16.12
CA LEU A 355 -3.75 -39.29 -15.11
C LEU A 355 -4.17 -38.00 -15.79
N THR A 356 -5.38 -37.99 -16.32
CA THR A 356 -5.95 -36.78 -16.98
C THR A 356 -6.43 -35.78 -15.95
N GLY A 357 -6.56 -34.50 -16.37
CA GLY A 357 -7.15 -33.46 -15.53
C GLY A 357 -8.55 -33.82 -15.03
N ASP A 358 -9.39 -34.39 -15.91
CA ASP A 358 -10.75 -34.83 -15.55
C ASP A 358 -10.74 -35.93 -14.49
N TYR A 359 -9.81 -36.91 -14.62
CA TYR A 359 -9.66 -37.99 -13.62
C TYR A 359 -9.27 -37.42 -12.25
N ILE A 360 -8.30 -36.51 -12.21
CA ILE A 360 -7.85 -35.86 -10.99
C ILE A 360 -8.98 -35.03 -10.35
N CYS A 361 -9.75 -34.31 -11.14
CA CYS A 361 -10.87 -33.52 -10.65
C CYS A 361 -12.00 -34.40 -10.11
N ALA A 362 -12.31 -35.51 -10.79
CA ALA A 362 -13.30 -36.49 -10.31
C ALA A 362 -12.87 -37.14 -8.97
N ALA A 363 -11.60 -37.51 -8.86
CA ALA A 363 -11.04 -38.04 -7.63
C ALA A 363 -11.09 -37.02 -6.46
N LEU A 364 -10.77 -35.78 -6.71
CA LEU A 364 -10.90 -34.72 -5.69
C LEU A 364 -12.36 -34.52 -5.24
N LYS A 365 -13.30 -34.59 -6.18
CA LYS A 365 -14.73 -34.50 -5.86
C LYS A 365 -15.17 -35.66 -4.95
N GLU A 366 -14.75 -36.86 -5.26
CA GLU A 366 -15.03 -38.06 -4.43
C GLU A 366 -14.38 -37.96 -3.04
N ILE A 367 -13.13 -37.46 -2.97
CA ILE A 367 -12.45 -37.27 -1.68
C ILE A 367 -13.21 -36.22 -0.82
N ALA A 368 -13.75 -35.19 -1.43
CA ALA A 368 -14.49 -34.15 -0.74
C ALA A 368 -15.79 -34.67 -0.05
N ASP A 369 -16.33 -35.81 -0.44
CA ASP A 369 -17.50 -36.41 0.23
C ASP A 369 -17.23 -36.75 1.70
N SER A 370 -15.99 -37.00 2.08
CA SER A 370 -15.60 -37.42 3.44
C SER A 370 -14.48 -36.60 4.09
N THR A 371 -13.78 -35.77 3.31
CA THR A 371 -12.53 -35.13 3.73
C THR A 371 -12.58 -33.62 3.40
N ILE A 372 -12.12 -32.78 4.31
CA ILE A 372 -12.02 -31.35 4.06
C ILE A 372 -10.80 -31.06 3.17
N LEU A 373 -11.02 -30.41 2.03
CA LEU A 373 -9.98 -29.98 1.12
C LEU A 373 -9.50 -28.57 1.53
N CYS A 374 -8.29 -28.48 2.07
CA CYS A 374 -7.66 -27.21 2.42
C CYS A 374 -6.88 -26.69 1.20
N SER A 375 -7.21 -25.51 0.70
CA SER A 375 -6.50 -24.88 -0.41
C SER A 375 -6.22 -23.41 -0.10
N ILE A 376 -5.20 -22.84 -0.73
CA ILE A 376 -4.92 -21.40 -0.60
C ILE A 376 -5.96 -20.58 -1.38
N ASP A 377 -6.47 -21.11 -2.50
CA ASP A 377 -7.50 -20.51 -3.33
C ASP A 377 -8.50 -21.60 -3.77
N VAL A 378 -9.56 -21.75 -3.01
CA VAL A 378 -10.64 -22.70 -3.29
C VAL A 378 -11.41 -22.32 -4.55
N LYS A 379 -11.64 -21.01 -4.79
CA LYS A 379 -12.41 -20.56 -5.95
C LYS A 379 -11.78 -20.98 -7.27
N SER A 380 -10.46 -20.90 -7.39
CA SER A 380 -9.76 -21.36 -8.60
C SER A 380 -9.94 -22.87 -8.82
N MET A 381 -10.01 -23.66 -7.75
CA MET A 381 -10.26 -25.10 -7.83
C MET A 381 -11.70 -25.43 -8.24
N LEU A 382 -12.69 -24.69 -7.76
CA LEU A 382 -14.11 -24.91 -8.06
C LEU A 382 -14.43 -24.90 -9.56
N LYS A 383 -13.70 -24.11 -10.34
CA LYS A 383 -13.88 -24.02 -11.79
C LYS A 383 -13.75 -25.37 -12.50
N HIS A 384 -12.99 -26.29 -11.93
CA HIS A 384 -12.69 -27.62 -12.51
C HIS A 384 -13.31 -28.77 -11.72
N VAL A 385 -13.31 -28.70 -10.37
CA VAL A 385 -13.72 -29.84 -9.52
C VAL A 385 -15.24 -29.95 -9.36
N GLY A 386 -15.96 -28.83 -9.47
CA GLY A 386 -17.42 -28.85 -9.40
C GLY A 386 -17.97 -29.26 -8.04
N LEU A 387 -17.36 -28.79 -6.93
CA LEU A 387 -17.92 -28.94 -5.58
C LEU A 387 -19.15 -28.07 -5.43
N GLU A 388 -20.10 -28.50 -4.57
CA GLU A 388 -21.41 -27.88 -4.52
C GLU A 388 -21.72 -27.11 -3.24
N ASP A 389 -20.94 -27.33 -2.18
CA ASP A 389 -21.12 -26.62 -0.92
C ASP A 389 -19.80 -26.38 -0.17
N ALA A 390 -19.89 -25.48 0.82
CA ALA A 390 -18.74 -25.03 1.61
C ALA A 390 -18.35 -25.99 2.76
N GLY A 391 -19.12 -27.05 3.01
CA GLY A 391 -18.92 -27.93 4.17
C GLY A 391 -17.64 -28.75 4.10
N HIS A 392 -17.10 -28.94 2.89
CA HIS A 392 -15.96 -29.81 2.61
C HIS A 392 -14.70 -29.08 2.18
N VAL A 393 -14.64 -27.76 2.36
CA VAL A 393 -13.47 -26.96 1.98
C VAL A 393 -13.00 -26.04 3.10
N PHE A 394 -11.72 -25.68 3.05
CA PHE A 394 -11.12 -24.62 3.86
C PHE A 394 -10.24 -23.76 2.95
N ASP A 395 -10.61 -22.48 2.78
CA ASP A 395 -9.83 -21.52 2.02
C ASP A 395 -8.88 -20.75 2.93
N THR A 396 -7.59 -21.04 2.77
CA THR A 396 -6.53 -20.45 3.58
C THR A 396 -6.33 -18.97 3.25
N GLY A 397 -6.44 -18.58 1.98
CA GLY A 397 -6.26 -17.20 1.54
C GLY A 397 -7.34 -16.27 2.09
N VAL A 398 -8.60 -16.68 2.03
CA VAL A 398 -9.73 -15.94 2.60
C VAL A 398 -9.64 -15.85 4.13
N ALA A 399 -9.20 -16.94 4.78
CA ALA A 399 -9.01 -16.97 6.23
C ALA A 399 -7.94 -15.98 6.69
N VAL A 400 -6.79 -15.96 6.02
CA VAL A 400 -5.69 -15.02 6.33
C VAL A 400 -6.06 -13.59 5.98
N TYR A 401 -6.82 -13.36 4.91
CA TYR A 401 -7.37 -12.04 4.61
C TYR A 401 -8.24 -11.50 5.75
N LEU A 402 -9.10 -12.31 6.34
CA LEU A 402 -9.90 -11.88 7.50
C LEU A 402 -9.02 -11.47 8.68
N LEU A 403 -7.94 -12.20 8.94
CA LEU A 403 -7.00 -11.91 10.03
C LEU A 403 -6.19 -10.62 9.78
N ASN A 404 -5.83 -10.34 8.53
CA ASN A 404 -5.13 -9.11 8.14
C ASN A 404 -5.54 -8.61 6.75
N PRO A 405 -6.61 -7.80 6.64
CA PRO A 405 -7.12 -7.28 5.37
C PRO A 405 -6.29 -6.14 4.76
N LEU A 406 -5.18 -5.74 5.39
CA LEU A 406 -4.32 -4.66 4.93
C LEU A 406 -3.19 -5.13 3.99
N LYS A 407 -3.00 -6.44 3.85
CA LYS A 407 -2.00 -7.00 2.94
C LYS A 407 -2.42 -6.82 1.48
N SER A 408 -1.46 -6.64 0.61
CA SER A 408 -1.67 -6.54 -0.85
C SER A 408 -1.80 -7.91 -1.54
N SER A 409 -1.35 -8.98 -0.89
CA SER A 409 -1.38 -10.36 -1.42
C SER A 409 -1.30 -11.39 -0.28
N TYR A 410 -1.76 -12.60 -0.55
CA TYR A 410 -1.80 -13.73 0.39
C TYR A 410 -1.13 -14.94 -0.27
N THR A 411 0.18 -14.86 -0.49
CA THR A 411 0.95 -15.91 -1.14
C THR A 411 1.31 -17.01 -0.13
N PHE A 412 1.54 -18.23 -0.63
CA PHE A 412 1.82 -19.39 0.23
C PHE A 412 3.09 -19.20 1.08
N ASP A 413 4.12 -18.55 0.54
CA ASP A 413 5.36 -18.26 1.26
C ASP A 413 5.16 -17.20 2.36
N ASP A 414 4.31 -16.18 2.12
CA ASP A 414 3.93 -15.20 3.14
C ASP A 414 3.08 -15.86 4.25
N ILE A 415 2.14 -16.72 3.88
CA ILE A 415 1.28 -17.47 4.82
C ILE A 415 2.13 -18.42 5.67
N ALA A 416 3.04 -19.18 5.05
CA ALA A 416 3.92 -20.08 5.77
C ALA A 416 4.82 -19.33 6.76
N ARG A 417 5.39 -18.20 6.36
CA ARG A 417 6.21 -17.36 7.24
C ARG A 417 5.44 -16.89 8.48
N GLU A 418 4.18 -16.51 8.31
CA GLU A 418 3.37 -15.93 9.38
C GLU A 418 2.83 -17.01 10.35
N TYR A 419 2.45 -18.18 9.83
CA TYR A 419 1.75 -19.20 10.60
C TYR A 419 2.54 -20.51 10.87
N LEU A 420 3.78 -20.60 10.37
CA LEU A 420 4.68 -21.75 10.58
C LEU A 420 6.03 -21.32 11.15
N ASP A 421 6.02 -20.61 12.27
CA ASP A 421 7.21 -20.21 13.04
C ASP A 421 8.31 -19.55 12.19
N GLY A 422 7.93 -18.69 11.26
CA GLY A 422 8.87 -17.99 10.39
C GLY A 422 9.44 -18.83 9.26
N ALA A 423 8.80 -19.93 8.87
CA ALA A 423 9.25 -20.79 7.78
C ALA A 423 9.46 -19.98 6.47
N LEU A 424 10.64 -20.11 5.89
CA LEU A 424 11.01 -19.41 4.66
C LEU A 424 10.91 -20.37 3.48
N LEU A 425 9.79 -20.34 2.78
CA LEU A 425 9.58 -21.11 1.56
C LEU A 425 10.05 -20.33 0.33
N PRO A 426 10.47 -21.01 -0.76
CA PRO A 426 10.73 -20.34 -2.04
C PRO A 426 9.45 -19.71 -2.58
N THR A 427 9.58 -18.54 -3.22
CA THR A 427 8.43 -17.87 -3.84
C THR A 427 8.05 -18.56 -5.15
N ARG A 428 6.85 -18.26 -5.69
CA ARG A 428 6.47 -18.69 -7.04
C ARG A 428 7.54 -18.32 -8.08
N THR A 429 8.11 -17.11 -7.96
CA THR A 429 9.14 -16.66 -8.91
C THR A 429 10.45 -17.42 -8.77
N ASP A 430 10.82 -17.87 -7.56
CA ASP A 430 12.00 -18.72 -7.36
C ASP A 430 11.81 -20.10 -8.01
N LEU A 431 10.60 -20.65 -7.98
CA LEU A 431 10.28 -21.97 -8.49
C LEU A 431 9.97 -22.00 -10.00
N LEU A 432 9.18 -21.05 -10.48
CA LEU A 432 8.69 -21.03 -11.87
C LEU A 432 9.25 -19.89 -12.71
N GLY A 433 10.02 -18.96 -12.10
CA GLY A 433 10.49 -17.77 -12.81
C GLY A 433 9.32 -16.94 -13.35
N LYS A 434 9.36 -16.65 -14.66
CA LYS A 434 8.31 -15.93 -15.39
C LYS A 434 7.35 -16.86 -16.14
N ASP A 435 7.53 -18.17 -16.06
CA ASP A 435 6.72 -19.12 -16.81
C ASP A 435 5.27 -19.13 -16.29
N SER A 436 4.32 -19.29 -17.22
CA SER A 436 2.93 -19.64 -16.88
C SER A 436 2.87 -21.12 -16.40
N LEU A 437 1.77 -21.52 -15.76
CA LEU A 437 1.58 -22.91 -15.34
C LEU A 437 1.67 -23.86 -16.54
N LYS A 438 1.02 -23.49 -17.65
CA LYS A 438 1.09 -24.24 -18.89
C LYS A 438 2.52 -24.39 -19.43
N ALA A 439 3.28 -23.28 -19.50
CA ALA A 439 4.65 -23.30 -19.99
C ALA A 439 5.58 -24.15 -19.08
N ALA A 440 5.39 -24.10 -17.76
CA ALA A 440 6.12 -24.93 -16.82
C ALA A 440 5.78 -26.41 -16.96
N TRP A 441 4.50 -26.74 -17.21
CA TRP A 441 4.02 -28.09 -17.46
C TRP A 441 4.58 -28.65 -18.78
N GLU A 442 4.51 -27.89 -19.88
CA GLU A 442 5.06 -28.31 -21.18
C GLU A 442 6.57 -28.59 -21.15
N LYS A 443 7.30 -27.90 -20.28
CA LYS A 443 8.73 -28.12 -20.05
C LYS A 443 9.03 -29.28 -19.11
N SER A 444 8.03 -29.91 -18.48
CA SER A 444 8.19 -30.91 -17.41
C SER A 444 9.08 -30.38 -16.29
N SER A 445 8.83 -29.17 -15.85
CA SER A 445 9.68 -28.44 -14.90
C SER A 445 9.58 -29.03 -13.48
N ASP A 446 10.70 -29.40 -12.86
CA ASP A 446 10.76 -29.78 -11.43
C ASP A 446 10.20 -28.67 -10.52
N GLY A 447 10.32 -27.42 -10.94
CA GLY A 447 9.73 -26.27 -10.27
C GLY A 447 8.20 -26.35 -10.16
N LEU A 448 7.51 -26.99 -11.13
CA LEU A 448 6.06 -27.14 -11.08
C LEU A 448 5.64 -28.13 -9.97
N MET A 449 6.37 -29.25 -9.82
CA MET A 449 6.19 -30.20 -8.72
C MET A 449 6.42 -29.50 -7.38
N SER A 450 7.56 -28.83 -7.24
CA SER A 450 7.92 -28.13 -6.02
C SER A 450 6.86 -27.05 -5.68
N TYR A 451 6.39 -26.29 -6.65
CA TYR A 451 5.35 -25.29 -6.47
C TYR A 451 4.01 -25.90 -5.98
N ALA A 452 3.54 -26.97 -6.61
CA ALA A 452 2.32 -27.68 -6.20
C ALA A 452 2.43 -28.22 -4.77
N CYS A 453 3.57 -28.85 -4.45
CA CYS A 453 3.81 -29.42 -3.13
C CYS A 453 3.88 -28.34 -2.03
N HIS A 454 4.54 -27.22 -2.28
CA HIS A 454 4.58 -26.10 -1.32
C HIS A 454 3.21 -25.50 -1.06
N LEU A 455 2.39 -25.30 -2.09
CA LEU A 455 1.01 -24.83 -1.94
C LEU A 455 0.19 -25.81 -1.07
N ALA A 456 0.21 -27.10 -1.40
CA ALA A 456 -0.52 -28.12 -0.67
C ALA A 456 -0.03 -28.25 0.78
N TYR A 457 1.29 -28.26 0.99
CA TYR A 457 1.91 -28.27 2.30
C TYR A 457 1.45 -27.07 3.16
N THR A 458 1.53 -25.87 2.60
CA THR A 458 1.15 -24.66 3.33
C THR A 458 -0.33 -24.71 3.70
N ALA A 459 -1.22 -25.04 2.78
CA ALA A 459 -2.64 -25.18 3.05
C ALA A 459 -2.94 -26.21 4.16
N TYR A 460 -2.22 -27.35 4.15
CA TYR A 460 -2.34 -28.37 5.19
C TYR A 460 -1.82 -27.89 6.54
N ALA A 461 -0.56 -27.41 6.56
CA ALA A 461 0.17 -27.16 7.79
C ALA A 461 -0.33 -25.92 8.56
N THR A 462 -0.90 -24.94 7.85
CA THR A 462 -1.41 -23.70 8.43
C THR A 462 -2.88 -23.75 8.83
N ARG A 463 -3.62 -24.81 8.45
CA ARG A 463 -5.05 -24.93 8.73
C ARG A 463 -5.40 -24.73 10.22
N GLU A 464 -4.77 -25.51 11.09
CA GLU A 464 -5.05 -25.43 12.54
C GLU A 464 -4.60 -24.10 13.17
N PRO A 465 -3.37 -23.60 12.92
CA PRO A 465 -2.97 -22.29 13.40
C PRO A 465 -3.91 -21.16 12.98
N ILE A 466 -4.35 -21.15 11.71
CA ILE A 466 -5.25 -20.11 11.19
C ILE A 466 -6.66 -20.25 11.77
N GLU A 467 -7.20 -21.47 11.88
CA GLU A 467 -8.48 -21.71 12.52
C GLU A 467 -8.49 -21.25 13.99
N ASN A 468 -7.41 -21.51 14.73
CA ASN A 468 -7.26 -21.04 16.10
C ASN A 468 -7.19 -19.51 16.16
N ALA A 469 -6.43 -18.87 15.28
CA ALA A 469 -6.37 -17.41 15.20
C ALA A 469 -7.74 -16.78 14.87
N LEU A 470 -8.52 -17.37 13.97
CA LEU A 470 -9.89 -16.94 13.69
C LEU A 470 -10.82 -17.07 14.90
N LYS A 471 -10.67 -18.12 15.70
CA LYS A 471 -11.44 -18.32 16.94
C LYS A 471 -11.03 -17.33 18.03
N GLU A 472 -9.74 -17.12 18.22
CA GLU A 472 -9.20 -16.17 19.20
C GLU A 472 -9.60 -14.72 18.86
N THR A 473 -9.68 -14.40 17.58
CA THR A 473 -10.14 -13.09 17.10
C THR A 473 -11.67 -12.99 16.95
N GLU A 474 -12.43 -14.05 17.31
CA GLU A 474 -13.89 -14.12 17.19
C GLU A 474 -14.42 -13.98 15.75
N MET A 475 -13.55 -14.15 14.75
CA MET A 475 -13.92 -14.05 13.33
C MET A 475 -14.27 -15.42 12.68
N TRP A 476 -14.26 -16.50 13.45
CA TRP A 476 -14.58 -17.84 12.93
C TRP A 476 -15.97 -17.92 12.29
N ASN A 477 -16.98 -17.28 12.90
CA ASN A 477 -18.33 -17.25 12.33
C ASN A 477 -18.41 -16.42 11.05
N VAL A 478 -17.69 -15.28 10.99
CA VAL A 478 -17.58 -14.47 9.75
C VAL A 478 -16.97 -15.30 8.63
N TYR A 479 -15.92 -16.06 8.93
CA TYR A 479 -15.28 -16.95 7.96
C TYR A 479 -16.25 -18.04 7.49
N ARG A 480 -16.84 -18.79 8.42
CA ARG A 480 -17.61 -19.99 8.10
C ARG A 480 -19.00 -19.69 7.51
N GLU A 481 -19.66 -18.65 7.99
CA GLU A 481 -21.06 -18.38 7.66
C GLU A 481 -21.23 -17.32 6.55
N ILE A 482 -20.20 -16.49 6.33
CA ILE A 482 -20.25 -15.43 5.33
C ILE A 482 -19.24 -15.67 4.21
N GLU A 483 -17.95 -15.71 4.52
CA GLU A 483 -16.88 -15.70 3.52
C GLU A 483 -16.73 -17.01 2.77
N LEU A 484 -16.78 -18.14 3.47
CA LEU A 484 -16.58 -19.44 2.86
C LEU A 484 -17.73 -19.80 1.90
N PRO A 485 -19.03 -19.64 2.25
CA PRO A 485 -20.12 -19.83 1.31
C PRO A 485 -20.08 -18.86 0.13
N LEU A 486 -19.62 -17.62 0.35
CA LEU A 486 -19.51 -16.62 -0.70
C LEU A 486 -18.60 -17.02 -1.86
N ILE A 487 -17.59 -17.88 -1.62
CA ILE A 487 -16.72 -18.41 -2.67
C ILE A 487 -17.56 -19.08 -3.76
N PHE A 488 -18.54 -19.88 -3.36
CA PHE A 488 -19.43 -20.61 -4.27
C PHE A 488 -20.40 -19.69 -5.00
N THR A 489 -20.93 -18.69 -4.30
CA THR A 489 -21.77 -17.67 -4.89
C THR A 489 -21.02 -16.90 -5.97
N LEU A 490 -19.78 -16.47 -5.69
CA LEU A 490 -18.96 -15.73 -6.64
C LEU A 490 -18.49 -16.61 -7.82
N ASP A 491 -18.14 -17.87 -7.57
CA ASP A 491 -17.81 -18.81 -8.64
C ASP A 491 -18.98 -19.01 -9.60
N SER A 492 -20.22 -19.12 -9.07
CA SER A 492 -21.41 -19.18 -9.91
C SER A 492 -21.61 -17.92 -10.74
N MET A 493 -21.45 -16.74 -10.13
CA MET A 493 -21.57 -15.46 -10.84
C MET A 493 -20.52 -15.33 -11.96
N GLU A 494 -19.28 -15.73 -11.68
CA GLU A 494 -18.20 -15.73 -12.67
C GLU A 494 -18.45 -16.71 -13.82
N LYS A 495 -18.97 -17.89 -13.53
CA LYS A 495 -19.32 -18.91 -14.54
C LYS A 495 -20.43 -18.43 -15.46
N TRP A 496 -21.48 -17.86 -14.91
CA TRP A 496 -22.60 -17.36 -15.70
C TRP A 496 -22.25 -16.09 -16.48
N GLY A 497 -21.53 -15.16 -15.86
CA GLY A 497 -21.25 -13.87 -16.48
C GLY A 497 -22.53 -13.08 -16.84
N ILE A 498 -22.37 -11.94 -17.50
CA ILE A 498 -23.46 -11.08 -17.93
C ILE A 498 -23.46 -10.89 -19.45
N ARG A 499 -24.61 -11.08 -20.11
CA ARG A 499 -24.75 -10.96 -21.56
C ARG A 499 -24.64 -9.51 -22.02
N VAL A 500 -23.91 -9.29 -23.13
CA VAL A 500 -23.66 -7.96 -23.70
C VAL A 500 -23.95 -7.95 -25.20
N LYS A 501 -24.68 -6.94 -25.65
CA LYS A 501 -24.86 -6.66 -27.07
C LYS A 501 -23.65 -5.97 -27.67
N GLY A 502 -22.67 -6.74 -28.13
CA GLY A 502 -21.37 -6.24 -28.61
C GLY A 502 -21.49 -5.23 -29.75
N GLU A 503 -22.39 -5.43 -30.73
CA GLU A 503 -22.59 -4.50 -31.84
C GLU A 503 -23.16 -3.14 -31.38
N GLU A 504 -24.07 -3.13 -30.40
CA GLU A 504 -24.60 -1.90 -29.84
C GLU A 504 -23.51 -1.14 -29.04
N LEU A 505 -22.69 -1.87 -28.31
CA LEU A 505 -21.54 -1.30 -27.57
C LEU A 505 -20.52 -0.68 -28.53
N LYS A 506 -20.20 -1.35 -29.64
CA LYS A 506 -19.33 -0.83 -30.69
C LYS A 506 -19.90 0.44 -31.33
N SER A 507 -21.20 0.42 -31.72
CA SER A 507 -21.88 1.58 -32.26
C SER A 507 -21.88 2.77 -31.28
N TYR A 508 -22.01 2.49 -29.99
CA TYR A 508 -21.87 3.51 -28.95
C TYR A 508 -20.46 4.11 -28.93
N GLY A 509 -19.43 3.30 -29.00
CA GLY A 509 -18.04 3.75 -29.08
C GLY A 509 -17.76 4.62 -30.31
N GLU A 510 -18.33 4.27 -31.47
CA GLU A 510 -18.21 5.05 -32.71
C GLU A 510 -18.86 6.45 -32.56
N LYS A 511 -20.02 6.55 -31.93
CA LYS A 511 -20.67 7.83 -31.65
C LYS A 511 -19.84 8.71 -30.72
N LEU A 512 -19.23 8.14 -29.68
CA LEU A 512 -18.31 8.87 -28.82
C LEU A 512 -17.10 9.38 -29.59
N GLN A 513 -16.54 8.57 -30.52
CA GLN A 513 -15.38 8.96 -31.33
C GLN A 513 -15.64 10.20 -32.17
N VAL A 514 -16.83 10.35 -32.76
CA VAL A 514 -17.19 11.55 -33.54
C VAL A 514 -17.10 12.80 -32.65
N ARG A 515 -17.70 12.76 -31.47
CA ARG A 515 -17.67 13.91 -30.55
C ARG A 515 -16.26 14.19 -29.99
N ILE A 516 -15.49 13.15 -29.69
CA ILE A 516 -14.09 13.25 -29.27
C ILE A 516 -13.28 14.01 -30.32
N ALA A 517 -13.42 13.64 -31.62
CA ALA A 517 -12.70 14.30 -32.69
C ALA A 517 -13.10 15.78 -32.89
N GLU A 518 -14.38 16.11 -32.70
CA GLU A 518 -14.84 17.50 -32.71
C GLU A 518 -14.19 18.31 -31.57
N LEU A 519 -14.21 17.79 -30.35
CA LEU A 519 -13.62 18.45 -29.20
C LEU A 519 -12.11 18.60 -29.31
N GLU A 520 -11.41 17.59 -29.82
CA GLU A 520 -9.97 17.65 -30.05
C GLU A 520 -9.60 18.83 -30.98
N LYS A 521 -10.35 18.97 -32.07
CA LYS A 521 -10.18 20.10 -32.99
C LYS A 521 -10.46 21.45 -32.33
N LEU A 522 -11.56 21.57 -31.58
CA LEU A 522 -11.91 22.79 -30.86
C LEU A 522 -10.84 23.16 -29.81
N ILE A 523 -10.32 22.18 -29.08
CA ILE A 523 -9.27 22.40 -28.07
C ILE A 523 -7.97 22.87 -28.73
N TYR A 524 -7.58 22.28 -29.86
CA TYR A 524 -6.38 22.71 -30.59
C TYR A 524 -6.53 24.10 -31.20
N GLU A 525 -7.70 24.43 -31.72
CA GLU A 525 -8.02 25.80 -32.21
C GLU A 525 -7.92 26.82 -31.09
N GLN A 526 -8.45 26.56 -29.91
CA GLN A 526 -8.37 27.44 -28.75
C GLN A 526 -6.97 27.54 -28.15
N ALA A 527 -6.22 26.44 -28.14
CA ALA A 527 -4.85 26.40 -27.65
C ALA A 527 -3.82 27.01 -28.64
N GLY A 528 -4.17 27.08 -29.94
CA GLY A 528 -3.31 27.55 -31.00
C GLY A 528 -2.24 26.55 -31.45
N GLU A 529 -2.25 25.33 -30.94
CA GLU A 529 -1.32 24.24 -31.30
C GLU A 529 -1.89 22.87 -30.93
N GLU A 530 -1.37 21.84 -31.60
CA GLU A 530 -1.68 20.44 -31.29
C GLU A 530 -0.80 19.93 -30.14
N PHE A 531 -1.38 19.17 -29.21
CA PHE A 531 -0.70 18.56 -28.07
C PHE A 531 -1.47 17.34 -27.57
N ASN A 532 -0.84 16.50 -26.74
CA ASN A 532 -1.56 15.38 -26.12
C ASN A 532 -2.43 15.87 -24.94
N ILE A 533 -3.74 15.99 -25.18
CA ILE A 533 -4.73 16.47 -24.20
C ILE A 533 -4.81 15.55 -22.97
N ASN A 534 -4.52 14.24 -23.16
CA ASN A 534 -4.49 13.26 -22.08
C ASN A 534 -3.18 13.28 -21.27
N SER A 535 -2.17 14.03 -21.71
CA SER A 535 -0.92 14.21 -20.96
C SER A 535 -1.06 15.34 -19.93
N PRO A 536 -1.10 15.06 -18.61
CA PRO A 536 -1.20 16.09 -17.57
C PRO A 536 -0.09 17.15 -17.67
N LYS A 537 1.11 16.71 -18.08
CA LYS A 537 2.27 17.57 -18.21
C LYS A 537 2.11 18.57 -19.37
N GLN A 538 1.73 18.08 -20.56
CA GLN A 538 1.54 18.95 -21.73
C GLN A 538 0.37 19.89 -21.51
N LEU A 539 -0.75 19.36 -21.03
CA LEU A 539 -1.93 20.16 -20.73
C LEU A 539 -1.64 21.26 -19.70
N GLY A 540 -0.88 20.95 -18.65
CA GLY A 540 -0.49 21.94 -17.64
C GLY A 540 0.34 23.08 -18.21
N VAL A 541 1.26 22.80 -19.13
CA VAL A 541 2.05 23.82 -19.85
C VAL A 541 1.14 24.69 -20.73
N ILE A 542 0.23 24.06 -21.49
CA ILE A 542 -0.69 24.79 -22.36
C ILE A 542 -1.56 25.76 -21.56
N LEU A 543 -2.29 25.25 -20.57
CA LEU A 543 -3.27 26.05 -19.83
C LEU A 543 -2.61 27.15 -18.97
N PHE A 544 -1.57 26.80 -18.21
CA PHE A 544 -1.04 27.65 -17.16
C PHE A 544 0.22 28.46 -17.55
N GLU A 545 1.01 27.98 -18.52
CA GLU A 545 2.21 28.70 -18.96
C GLU A 545 1.99 29.47 -20.27
N LYS A 546 1.39 28.84 -21.30
CA LYS A 546 1.19 29.46 -22.60
C LYS A 546 -0.06 30.34 -22.66
N MET A 547 -1.20 29.80 -22.19
CA MET A 547 -2.45 30.59 -22.15
C MET A 547 -2.56 31.48 -20.92
N GLY A 548 -1.72 31.25 -19.89
CA GLY A 548 -1.69 32.08 -18.68
C GLY A 548 -2.95 32.05 -17.83
N ILE A 549 -3.73 30.97 -17.88
CA ILE A 549 -4.97 30.81 -17.08
C ILE A 549 -4.62 30.85 -15.59
N PRO A 550 -5.23 31.77 -14.80
CA PRO A 550 -4.96 31.86 -13.37
C PRO A 550 -5.52 30.65 -12.59
N GLY A 551 -4.98 30.37 -11.42
CA GLY A 551 -5.49 29.31 -10.53
C GLY A 551 -4.80 27.95 -10.66
N GLY A 552 -3.77 27.82 -11.50
CA GLY A 552 -2.99 26.58 -11.64
C GLY A 552 -2.23 26.21 -10.36
N ARG A 553 -2.43 25.01 -9.85
CA ARG A 553 -1.71 24.46 -8.69
C ARG A 553 -0.43 23.76 -9.11
N LYS A 554 0.73 24.32 -8.76
CA LYS A 554 2.04 23.68 -9.02
C LYS A 554 2.25 22.46 -8.13
N THR A 555 2.74 21.40 -8.73
CA THR A 555 3.18 20.15 -8.06
C THR A 555 4.69 19.95 -8.30
N LYS A 556 5.26 18.90 -7.70
CA LYS A 556 6.68 18.56 -7.93
C LYS A 556 7.01 18.24 -9.40
N THR A 557 6.03 17.81 -10.18
CA THR A 557 6.20 17.35 -11.57
C THR A 557 5.63 18.30 -12.62
N GLY A 558 5.07 19.45 -12.22
CA GLY A 558 4.42 20.41 -13.09
C GLY A 558 3.11 20.94 -12.51
N TYR A 559 2.20 21.46 -13.35
CA TYR A 559 0.89 21.88 -12.90
C TYR A 559 -0.06 20.68 -12.76
N SER A 560 -0.89 20.71 -11.72
CA SER A 560 -1.97 19.74 -11.59
C SER A 560 -3.10 20.06 -12.57
N THR A 561 -3.52 19.04 -13.32
CA THR A 561 -4.68 19.08 -14.22
C THR A 561 -5.74 18.07 -13.77
N ALA A 562 -5.82 17.82 -12.44
CA ALA A 562 -6.85 16.99 -11.86
C ALA A 562 -8.24 17.61 -12.05
N ALA A 563 -9.28 16.77 -12.11
CA ALA A 563 -10.64 17.22 -12.44
C ALA A 563 -11.15 18.29 -11.48
N ASP A 564 -10.89 18.14 -10.17
CA ASP A 564 -11.29 19.10 -9.14
C ASP A 564 -10.71 20.51 -9.33
N ILE A 565 -9.55 20.61 -9.97
CA ILE A 565 -8.91 21.90 -10.30
C ILE A 565 -9.51 22.47 -11.58
N LEU A 566 -9.67 21.63 -12.60
CA LEU A 566 -10.22 22.05 -13.88
C LEU A 566 -11.71 22.45 -13.76
N GLU A 567 -12.50 21.73 -12.99
CA GLU A 567 -13.91 22.06 -12.73
C GLU A 567 -14.11 23.44 -12.11
N LYS A 568 -13.18 23.91 -11.27
CA LYS A 568 -13.21 25.27 -10.72
C LYS A 568 -12.90 26.35 -11.75
N LEU A 569 -12.17 26.01 -12.80
CA LEU A 569 -11.79 26.93 -13.87
C LEU A 569 -12.78 26.92 -15.05
N ALA A 570 -13.53 25.82 -15.20
CA ALA A 570 -14.45 25.61 -16.31
C ALA A 570 -15.50 26.71 -16.51
N PRO A 571 -16.14 27.31 -15.46
CA PRO A 571 -17.13 28.36 -15.64
C PRO A 571 -16.60 29.62 -16.35
N GLU A 572 -15.31 29.91 -16.20
CA GLU A 572 -14.68 31.11 -16.76
C GLU A 572 -13.84 30.82 -18.02
N GLN A 573 -13.59 29.54 -18.32
CA GLN A 573 -12.63 29.12 -19.35
C GLN A 573 -13.25 28.06 -20.28
N PRO A 574 -13.77 28.44 -21.46
CA PRO A 574 -14.39 27.49 -22.39
C PRO A 574 -13.51 26.30 -22.76
N ILE A 575 -12.22 26.51 -23.02
CA ILE A 575 -11.27 25.42 -23.31
C ILE A 575 -11.21 24.37 -22.19
N VAL A 576 -11.30 24.79 -20.93
CA VAL A 576 -11.26 23.87 -19.79
C VAL A 576 -12.51 23.01 -19.75
N ASN A 577 -13.65 23.55 -20.11
CA ASN A 577 -14.92 22.81 -20.22
C ASN A 577 -14.83 21.74 -21.31
N ASP A 578 -14.32 22.12 -22.50
CA ASP A 578 -14.11 21.22 -23.63
C ASP A 578 -13.10 20.10 -23.28
N ILE A 579 -12.04 20.43 -22.53
CA ILE A 579 -11.06 19.43 -22.05
C ILE A 579 -11.67 18.46 -21.05
N LEU A 580 -12.51 18.93 -20.14
CA LEU A 580 -13.23 18.06 -19.21
C LEU A 580 -14.15 17.09 -19.95
N GLU A 581 -14.95 17.60 -20.91
CA GLU A 581 -15.81 16.78 -21.77
C GLU A 581 -14.97 15.77 -22.60
N TYR A 582 -13.90 16.22 -23.24
CA TYR A 582 -12.99 15.37 -24.01
C TYR A 582 -12.43 14.21 -23.18
N ARG A 583 -11.88 14.50 -22.01
CA ARG A 583 -11.32 13.48 -21.10
C ARG A 583 -12.36 12.49 -20.63
N GLN A 584 -13.55 12.97 -20.35
CA GLN A 584 -14.69 12.18 -19.96
C GLN A 584 -15.11 11.20 -21.05
N LEU A 585 -15.31 11.69 -22.27
CA LEU A 585 -15.70 10.88 -23.42
C LEU A 585 -14.60 9.90 -23.82
N THR A 586 -13.33 10.33 -23.80
CA THR A 586 -12.18 9.46 -24.06
C THR A 586 -12.11 8.30 -23.05
N LYS A 587 -12.36 8.57 -21.78
CA LYS A 587 -12.43 7.52 -20.74
C LYS A 587 -13.60 6.58 -20.97
N LEU A 588 -14.80 7.10 -21.29
CA LEU A 588 -15.97 6.28 -21.60
C LEU A 588 -15.70 5.37 -22.79
N LYS A 589 -15.07 5.90 -23.84
CA LYS A 589 -14.72 5.10 -25.02
C LYS A 589 -13.67 4.05 -24.72
N SER A 590 -12.51 4.46 -24.22
CA SER A 590 -11.36 3.56 -24.04
C SER A 590 -11.62 2.48 -22.99
N THR A 591 -12.20 2.86 -21.84
CA THR A 591 -12.37 1.93 -20.71
C THR A 591 -13.62 1.07 -20.88
N TYR A 592 -14.73 1.67 -21.32
CA TYR A 592 -16.01 0.95 -21.34
C TYR A 592 -16.39 0.48 -22.74
N ALA A 593 -16.41 1.35 -23.75
CA ALA A 593 -16.80 0.87 -25.08
C ALA A 593 -15.79 -0.12 -25.69
N ASP A 594 -14.54 0.30 -25.81
CA ASP A 594 -13.48 -0.53 -26.40
C ASP A 594 -13.02 -1.63 -25.43
N GLY A 595 -12.82 -1.27 -24.14
CA GLY A 595 -12.34 -2.20 -23.13
C GLY A 595 -13.29 -3.36 -22.85
N LEU A 596 -14.61 -3.09 -22.74
CA LEU A 596 -15.60 -4.15 -22.54
C LEU A 596 -15.79 -4.99 -23.80
N SER A 597 -15.76 -4.36 -24.99
CA SER A 597 -15.85 -5.11 -26.26
C SER A 597 -14.73 -6.15 -26.43
N ALA A 598 -13.54 -5.85 -25.93
CA ALA A 598 -12.38 -6.74 -26.02
C ALA A 598 -12.46 -7.99 -25.13
N VAL A 599 -13.35 -8.00 -24.14
CA VAL A 599 -13.49 -9.07 -23.13
C VAL A 599 -14.82 -9.81 -23.22
N ILE A 600 -15.60 -9.57 -24.28
CA ILE A 600 -16.81 -10.36 -24.57
C ILE A 600 -16.33 -11.74 -25.07
N GLU A 601 -16.73 -12.80 -24.39
CA GLU A 601 -16.38 -14.17 -24.75
C GLU A 601 -17.29 -14.73 -25.87
N ALA A 602 -16.99 -15.95 -26.33
CA ALA A 602 -17.68 -16.57 -27.48
C ALA A 602 -19.18 -16.82 -27.23
N ASP A 603 -19.61 -16.90 -25.99
CA ASP A 603 -21.01 -17.02 -25.59
C ASP A 603 -21.77 -15.68 -25.56
N GLY A 604 -21.09 -14.58 -25.90
CA GLY A 604 -21.66 -13.23 -25.89
C GLY A 604 -21.77 -12.62 -24.50
N ARG A 605 -21.05 -13.16 -23.51
CA ARG A 605 -21.06 -12.70 -22.13
C ARG A 605 -19.71 -12.13 -21.69
N ILE A 606 -19.71 -11.35 -20.66
CA ILE A 606 -18.52 -10.90 -19.94
C ILE A 606 -18.47 -11.63 -18.60
N HIS A 607 -17.36 -12.32 -18.37
CA HIS A 607 -17.07 -13.07 -17.13
C HIS A 607 -16.07 -12.29 -16.32
N SER A 608 -16.57 -11.38 -15.47
CA SER A 608 -15.73 -10.60 -14.54
C SER A 608 -15.22 -11.48 -13.40
N THR A 609 -14.09 -11.12 -12.83
CA THR A 609 -13.57 -11.75 -11.61
C THR A 609 -14.02 -10.96 -10.38
N PHE A 610 -14.66 -11.61 -9.41
CA PHE A 610 -15.09 -11.02 -8.16
C PHE A 610 -14.13 -11.42 -7.02
N ASN A 611 -13.45 -10.43 -6.44
CA ASN A 611 -12.43 -10.66 -5.43
C ASN A 611 -12.95 -10.37 -4.01
N GLN A 612 -12.77 -11.33 -3.10
CA GLN A 612 -13.10 -11.20 -1.68
C GLN A 612 -11.96 -10.58 -0.85
N THR A 613 -10.72 -10.66 -1.29
CA THR A 613 -9.51 -10.45 -0.48
C THR A 613 -8.77 -9.16 -0.79
N ILE A 614 -9.41 -8.19 -1.49
CA ILE A 614 -8.73 -6.95 -1.91
C ILE A 614 -9.07 -5.77 -1.01
N THR A 615 -10.34 -5.61 -0.63
CA THR A 615 -10.75 -4.40 0.10
C THR A 615 -10.59 -4.58 1.60
N ALA A 616 -10.06 -3.56 2.28
CA ALA A 616 -9.91 -3.62 3.74
C ALA A 616 -11.24 -3.51 4.52
N THR A 617 -12.36 -3.18 3.85
CA THR A 617 -13.70 -3.03 4.45
C THR A 617 -14.56 -4.29 4.35
N GLY A 618 -14.10 -5.33 3.65
CA GLY A 618 -14.91 -6.50 3.37
C GLY A 618 -15.77 -6.40 2.10
N ARG A 619 -15.80 -5.26 1.42
CA ARG A 619 -16.52 -5.16 0.14
C ARG A 619 -15.90 -6.07 -0.92
N ILE A 620 -16.73 -6.59 -1.82
CA ILE A 620 -16.28 -7.33 -3.01
C ILE A 620 -15.75 -6.31 -4.02
N SER A 621 -14.69 -6.64 -4.74
CA SER A 621 -14.23 -5.87 -5.89
C SER A 621 -14.37 -6.67 -7.17
N SER A 622 -14.60 -5.99 -8.28
CA SER A 622 -14.71 -6.58 -9.62
C SER A 622 -13.49 -6.17 -10.45
N THR A 623 -12.88 -7.14 -11.14
CA THR A 623 -11.72 -6.93 -12.02
C THR A 623 -11.87 -7.75 -13.30
N GLU A 624 -11.19 -7.36 -14.33
CA GLU A 624 -11.07 -8.08 -15.63
C GLU A 624 -12.40 -8.45 -16.30
N PRO A 625 -13.33 -7.48 -16.52
CA PRO A 625 -13.26 -6.04 -16.26
C PRO A 625 -13.92 -5.63 -14.94
N ASN A 626 -13.68 -4.39 -14.49
CA ASN A 626 -14.40 -3.83 -13.35
C ASN A 626 -15.79 -3.34 -13.77
N LEU A 627 -16.81 -4.14 -13.51
CA LEU A 627 -18.21 -3.81 -13.82
C LEU A 627 -18.88 -2.91 -12.76
N GLN A 628 -18.30 -2.81 -11.55
CA GLN A 628 -18.84 -1.99 -10.46
C GLN A 628 -18.62 -0.48 -10.66
N ASN A 629 -17.73 -0.10 -11.58
CA ASN A 629 -17.36 1.29 -11.84
C ASN A 629 -18.01 1.89 -13.10
N ILE A 630 -18.99 1.23 -13.70
CA ILE A 630 -19.73 1.78 -14.84
C ILE A 630 -20.48 3.03 -14.39
N PRO A 631 -20.24 4.22 -15.01
CA PRO A 631 -20.77 5.49 -14.52
C PRO A 631 -22.29 5.53 -14.51
N VAL A 632 -22.89 5.98 -13.40
CA VAL A 632 -24.35 6.14 -13.24
C VAL A 632 -24.80 7.59 -13.16
N ARG A 633 -23.90 8.51 -12.79
CA ARG A 633 -24.26 9.93 -12.59
C ARG A 633 -24.40 10.70 -13.90
N MET A 634 -23.72 10.26 -14.94
CA MET A 634 -23.72 10.89 -16.25
C MET A 634 -24.66 10.14 -17.18
N GLU A 635 -25.48 10.86 -17.93
CA GLU A 635 -26.42 10.26 -18.88
C GLU A 635 -25.71 9.37 -19.91
N LEU A 636 -24.63 9.86 -20.51
CA LEU A 636 -23.83 9.05 -21.44
C LEU A 636 -23.25 7.79 -20.79
N GLY A 637 -22.78 7.88 -19.54
CA GLY A 637 -22.31 6.71 -18.79
C GLY A 637 -23.43 5.69 -18.52
N ARG A 638 -24.62 6.17 -18.14
CA ARG A 638 -25.79 5.32 -17.94
C ARG A 638 -26.22 4.57 -19.20
N LEU A 639 -26.05 5.17 -20.38
CA LEU A 639 -26.38 4.53 -21.68
C LEU A 639 -25.58 3.24 -21.92
N ILE A 640 -24.37 3.09 -21.33
CA ILE A 640 -23.59 1.85 -21.40
C ILE A 640 -24.36 0.69 -20.78
N ARG A 641 -25.18 0.92 -19.75
CA ARG A 641 -25.97 -0.13 -19.12
C ARG A 641 -27.09 -0.71 -20.04
N LYS A 642 -27.42 -0.02 -21.13
CA LYS A 642 -28.41 -0.52 -22.12
C LYS A 642 -27.92 -1.74 -22.91
N VAL A 643 -26.60 -1.88 -23.06
CA VAL A 643 -26.04 -3.00 -23.80
C VAL A 643 -25.97 -4.29 -22.99
N PHE A 644 -26.13 -4.20 -21.66
CA PHE A 644 -26.23 -5.37 -20.80
C PHE A 644 -27.69 -5.83 -20.78
N VAL A 645 -27.92 -7.00 -21.32
CA VAL A 645 -29.28 -7.54 -21.54
C VAL A 645 -29.37 -8.97 -21.03
N PRO A 646 -30.53 -9.43 -20.57
CA PRO A 646 -30.71 -10.82 -20.20
C PRO A 646 -30.74 -11.73 -21.41
N GLU A 647 -30.66 -13.02 -21.18
CA GLU A 647 -30.89 -14.05 -22.19
C GLU A 647 -32.35 -14.02 -22.72
N ASP A 648 -32.55 -14.55 -23.92
CA ASP A 648 -33.88 -14.62 -24.49
C ASP A 648 -34.82 -15.47 -23.63
N GLY A 649 -35.96 -14.93 -23.24
CA GLY A 649 -36.89 -15.57 -22.28
C GLY A 649 -36.64 -15.16 -20.81
N TYR A 650 -35.66 -14.31 -20.57
CA TYR A 650 -35.35 -13.77 -19.26
C TYR A 650 -35.58 -12.26 -19.19
N VAL A 651 -35.62 -11.74 -17.97
CA VAL A 651 -35.56 -10.31 -17.63
C VAL A 651 -34.50 -10.09 -16.55
N PHE A 652 -34.05 -8.87 -16.35
CA PHE A 652 -33.31 -8.52 -15.16
C PHE A 652 -34.26 -8.11 -14.04
N LEU A 653 -34.01 -8.64 -12.85
CA LEU A 653 -34.48 -8.08 -11.59
C LEU A 653 -33.28 -7.46 -10.87
N ASP A 654 -33.36 -6.18 -10.61
CA ASP A 654 -32.41 -5.40 -9.85
C ASP A 654 -33.02 -5.08 -8.48
N ALA A 655 -32.31 -5.46 -7.43
CA ALA A 655 -32.72 -5.22 -6.05
C ALA A 655 -31.63 -4.44 -5.32
N ASP A 656 -31.92 -3.23 -4.88
CA ASP A 656 -30.98 -2.30 -4.24
C ASP A 656 -31.43 -1.98 -2.82
N TYR A 657 -30.50 -2.06 -1.86
CA TYR A 657 -30.79 -1.65 -0.49
C TYR A 657 -30.99 -0.14 -0.39
N SER A 658 -32.11 0.27 0.14
CA SER A 658 -32.40 1.67 0.41
C SER A 658 -31.57 2.16 1.60
N GLN A 659 -30.47 2.87 1.32
CA GLN A 659 -29.63 3.57 2.29
C GLN A 659 -29.12 2.70 3.46
N ILE A 660 -28.60 1.53 3.15
CA ILE A 660 -28.15 0.53 4.11
C ILE A 660 -27.17 1.09 5.15
N GLU A 661 -26.18 1.90 4.75
CA GLU A 661 -25.16 2.43 5.65
C GLU A 661 -25.75 3.36 6.73
N LEU A 662 -26.78 4.15 6.38
CA LEU A 662 -27.47 5.01 7.34
C LEU A 662 -28.38 4.20 8.28
N ARG A 663 -29.01 3.13 7.80
CA ARG A 663 -29.79 2.20 8.62
C ARG A 663 -28.90 1.45 9.61
N VAL A 664 -27.73 1.03 9.16
CA VAL A 664 -26.68 0.44 10.01
C VAL A 664 -26.20 1.45 11.04
N LEU A 665 -25.95 2.72 10.67
CA LEU A 665 -25.58 3.78 11.59
C LEU A 665 -26.65 4.02 12.65
N ALA A 666 -27.94 4.06 12.26
CA ALA A 666 -29.06 4.21 13.18
C ALA A 666 -29.09 3.08 14.22
N HIS A 667 -28.95 1.83 13.76
CA HIS A 667 -28.92 0.67 14.64
C HIS A 667 -27.72 0.67 15.57
N MET A 668 -26.50 0.82 15.04
CA MET A 668 -25.28 0.73 15.83
C MET A 668 -25.12 1.86 16.84
N SER A 669 -25.57 3.08 16.49
CA SER A 669 -25.53 4.23 17.41
C SER A 669 -26.65 4.17 18.45
N GLY A 670 -27.73 3.46 18.18
CA GLY A 670 -28.94 3.44 18.99
C GLY A 670 -29.58 4.82 19.16
N ASP A 671 -29.43 5.71 18.17
CA ASP A 671 -30.04 7.03 18.17
C ASP A 671 -31.54 6.92 17.91
N GLU A 672 -32.33 7.13 18.95
CA GLU A 672 -33.79 6.92 18.91
C GLU A 672 -34.47 7.85 17.92
N LYS A 673 -33.99 9.07 17.76
CA LYS A 673 -34.54 10.03 16.81
C LYS A 673 -34.32 9.59 15.36
N LEU A 674 -33.11 9.11 15.07
CA LEU A 674 -32.79 8.59 13.72
C LEU A 674 -33.56 7.28 13.46
N ILE A 675 -33.68 6.38 14.43
CA ILE A 675 -34.47 5.15 14.33
C ILE A 675 -35.93 5.48 14.07
N GLN A 676 -36.52 6.45 14.82
CA GLN A 676 -37.90 6.88 14.64
C GLN A 676 -38.09 7.55 13.28
N ALA A 677 -37.11 8.33 12.83
CA ALA A 677 -37.11 8.96 11.51
C ALA A 677 -37.26 7.91 10.37
N TYR A 678 -36.59 6.79 10.47
CA TYR A 678 -36.71 5.69 9.51
C TYR A 678 -38.04 4.94 9.60
N ARG A 679 -38.72 4.95 10.75
CA ARG A 679 -40.05 4.33 10.92
C ARG A 679 -41.20 5.18 10.41
N GLU A 680 -41.04 6.51 10.42
CA GLU A 680 -42.10 7.45 10.15
C GLU A 680 -42.01 8.15 8.79
N ALA A 681 -40.83 8.19 8.19
CA ALA A 681 -40.59 8.98 6.99
C ALA A 681 -40.17 8.15 5.78
N GLU A 682 -40.80 8.40 4.65
CA GLU A 682 -40.38 7.87 3.36
C GLU A 682 -39.10 8.54 2.83
N ASP A 683 -38.83 9.80 3.20
CA ASP A 683 -37.66 10.57 2.78
C ASP A 683 -36.82 11.05 3.97
N ILE A 684 -35.83 10.21 4.37
CA ILE A 684 -34.96 10.51 5.49
C ILE A 684 -34.14 11.79 5.30
N HIS A 685 -33.72 12.11 4.07
CA HIS A 685 -32.96 13.33 3.82
C HIS A 685 -33.80 14.58 3.97
N ARG A 686 -35.03 14.53 3.57
CA ARG A 686 -36.02 15.61 3.76
C ARG A 686 -36.32 15.79 5.25
N LEU A 687 -36.51 14.69 5.97
CA LEU A 687 -36.76 14.74 7.40
C LEU A 687 -35.53 15.27 8.17
N THR A 688 -34.32 14.80 7.83
CA THR A 688 -33.08 15.36 8.41
C THR A 688 -32.97 16.86 8.13
N ALA A 689 -33.29 17.32 6.92
CA ALA A 689 -33.29 18.74 6.58
C ALA A 689 -34.33 19.52 7.43
N SER A 690 -35.52 19.00 7.58
CA SER A 690 -36.58 19.59 8.42
C SER A 690 -36.10 19.78 9.87
N GLN A 691 -35.50 18.74 10.44
CA GLN A 691 -35.01 18.75 11.82
C GLN A 691 -33.77 19.63 12.03
N VAL A 692 -32.81 19.56 11.13
CA VAL A 692 -31.52 20.32 11.23
C VAL A 692 -31.73 21.81 10.95
N PHE A 693 -32.63 22.16 10.01
CA PHE A 693 -32.91 23.56 9.63
C PHE A 693 -34.13 24.16 10.36
N HIS A 694 -34.81 23.34 11.18
CA HIS A 694 -36.04 23.75 11.88
C HIS A 694 -37.14 24.30 10.94
N VAL A 695 -37.32 23.63 9.80
CA VAL A 695 -38.30 23.98 8.78
C VAL A 695 -39.36 22.85 8.72
N PRO A 696 -40.66 23.15 8.57
CA PRO A 696 -41.66 22.12 8.36
C PRO A 696 -41.30 21.19 7.21
N PHE A 697 -41.62 19.87 7.34
CA PHE A 697 -41.23 18.86 6.37
C PHE A 697 -41.66 19.21 4.93
N ASP A 698 -42.88 19.73 4.76
CA ASP A 698 -43.40 20.12 3.45
C ASP A 698 -42.79 21.38 2.86
N GLU A 699 -42.14 22.20 3.70
CA GLU A 699 -41.50 23.45 3.29
C GLU A 699 -39.98 23.27 3.03
N VAL A 700 -39.44 22.07 3.21
CA VAL A 700 -38.02 21.78 2.93
C VAL A 700 -37.75 21.96 1.43
N THR A 701 -36.86 22.85 1.11
CA THR A 701 -36.42 23.10 -0.27
C THR A 701 -35.52 21.98 -0.79
N ASP A 702 -35.45 21.82 -2.10
CA ASP A 702 -34.54 20.83 -2.74
C ASP A 702 -33.08 21.07 -2.39
N LEU A 703 -32.68 22.33 -2.20
CA LEU A 703 -31.32 22.68 -1.76
C LEU A 703 -31.06 22.17 -0.34
N GLN A 704 -31.98 22.38 0.60
CA GLN A 704 -31.85 21.91 1.97
C GLN A 704 -31.83 20.38 2.03
N ARG A 705 -32.69 19.71 1.26
CA ARG A 705 -32.72 18.26 1.14
C ARG A 705 -31.36 17.72 0.58
N ARG A 706 -30.82 18.36 -0.46
CA ARG A 706 -29.52 18.00 -1.03
C ARG A 706 -28.39 18.20 -0.03
N ASN A 707 -28.40 19.31 0.72
CA ASN A 707 -27.41 19.59 1.74
C ASN A 707 -27.50 18.56 2.88
N ALA A 708 -28.70 18.23 3.34
CA ALA A 708 -28.89 17.19 4.35
C ALA A 708 -28.43 15.80 3.85
N LYS A 709 -28.67 15.48 2.58
CA LYS A 709 -28.16 14.24 1.96
C LYS A 709 -26.64 14.20 2.02
N ALA A 710 -25.96 15.28 1.65
CA ALA A 710 -24.49 15.35 1.70
C ALA A 710 -23.96 15.26 3.14
N VAL A 711 -24.65 15.85 4.11
CA VAL A 711 -24.29 15.73 5.53
C VAL A 711 -24.50 14.30 6.01
N ASN A 712 -25.66 13.69 5.76
CA ASN A 712 -25.95 12.30 6.15
C ASN A 712 -24.87 11.32 5.68
N PHE A 713 -24.52 11.37 4.40
CA PHE A 713 -23.44 10.52 3.87
C PHE A 713 -22.06 10.95 4.38
N GLY A 714 -21.82 12.26 4.46
CA GLY A 714 -20.56 12.79 4.98
C GLY A 714 -20.25 12.31 6.41
N ILE A 715 -21.24 12.27 7.27
CA ILE A 715 -21.08 11.78 8.65
C ILE A 715 -20.66 10.31 8.67
N VAL A 716 -21.28 9.44 7.86
CA VAL A 716 -20.89 8.03 7.72
C VAL A 716 -19.42 7.90 7.28
N TYR A 717 -18.94 8.80 6.43
CA TYR A 717 -17.57 8.80 5.93
C TYR A 717 -16.58 9.61 6.80
N GLY A 718 -17.03 10.13 7.95
CA GLY A 718 -16.18 10.93 8.84
C GLY A 718 -15.74 12.25 8.22
N ILE A 719 -16.64 12.93 7.46
CA ILE A 719 -16.31 14.15 6.74
C ILE A 719 -15.90 15.28 7.68
N SER A 720 -14.87 16.03 7.30
CA SER A 720 -14.50 17.27 7.99
C SER A 720 -15.32 18.47 7.47
N SER A 721 -15.38 19.55 8.27
CA SER A 721 -15.98 20.81 7.81
C SER A 721 -15.33 21.35 6.52
N PHE A 722 -14.05 21.05 6.30
CA PHE A 722 -13.37 21.39 5.05
C PHE A 722 -13.89 20.53 3.88
N GLY A 723 -14.00 19.22 4.05
CA GLY A 723 -14.54 18.33 3.00
C GLY A 723 -15.98 18.73 2.62
N LEU A 724 -16.85 18.88 3.62
CA LEU A 724 -18.24 19.27 3.41
C LEU A 724 -18.37 20.65 2.74
N SER A 725 -17.49 21.60 3.08
CA SER A 725 -17.48 22.92 2.44
C SER A 725 -17.15 22.85 0.94
N GLN A 726 -16.27 21.94 0.55
CA GLN A 726 -15.95 21.72 -0.88
C GLN A 726 -17.11 21.02 -1.60
N ASP A 727 -17.72 20.00 -1.00
CA ASP A 727 -18.81 19.23 -1.61
C ASP A 727 -20.06 20.08 -1.85
N LEU A 728 -20.38 20.98 -0.93
CA LEU A 728 -21.56 21.85 -1.00
C LEU A 728 -21.26 23.24 -1.61
N SER A 729 -20.00 23.56 -1.89
CA SER A 729 -19.58 24.90 -2.34
C SER A 729 -20.02 26.02 -1.38
N ILE A 730 -19.90 25.76 -0.07
CA ILE A 730 -20.21 26.71 1.00
C ILE A 730 -18.95 27.05 1.80
N THR A 731 -19.05 28.03 2.69
CA THR A 731 -17.92 28.36 3.57
C THR A 731 -17.66 27.24 4.60
N ARG A 732 -16.41 27.12 5.05
CA ARG A 732 -16.03 26.17 6.09
C ARG A 732 -16.82 26.37 7.40
N LYS A 733 -17.19 27.64 7.69
CA LYS A 733 -17.99 27.98 8.87
C LYS A 733 -19.40 27.42 8.74
N GLU A 734 -20.07 27.64 7.63
CA GLU A 734 -21.40 27.08 7.35
C GLU A 734 -21.40 25.55 7.38
N ALA A 735 -20.37 24.92 6.80
CA ALA A 735 -20.21 23.45 6.87
C ALA A 735 -20.03 22.95 8.31
N ALA A 736 -19.30 23.68 9.15
CA ALA A 736 -19.14 23.34 10.56
C ALA A 736 -20.47 23.47 11.32
N GLU A 737 -21.23 24.54 11.06
CA GLU A 737 -22.55 24.75 11.66
C GLU A 737 -23.56 23.66 11.24
N TYR A 738 -23.49 23.14 10.00
CA TYR A 738 -24.34 22.01 9.56
C TYR A 738 -24.00 20.72 10.30
N ILE A 739 -22.70 20.42 10.46
CA ILE A 739 -22.24 19.23 11.20
C ILE A 739 -22.65 19.34 12.69
N GLU A 740 -22.50 20.51 13.29
CA GLU A 740 -22.88 20.76 14.69
C GLU A 740 -24.40 20.56 14.91
N LYS A 741 -25.24 21.18 14.07
CA LYS A 741 -26.70 21.01 14.12
C LYS A 741 -27.14 19.56 13.90
N TYR A 742 -26.46 18.85 13.03
CA TYR A 742 -26.72 17.41 12.83
C TYR A 742 -26.48 16.63 14.12
N PHE A 743 -25.35 16.86 14.78
CA PHE A 743 -25.05 16.18 16.05
C PHE A 743 -25.89 16.66 17.24
N GLU A 744 -26.38 17.89 17.22
CA GLU A 744 -27.37 18.35 18.18
C GLU A 744 -28.72 17.63 17.98
N THR A 745 -29.08 17.38 16.72
CA THR A 745 -30.30 16.65 16.34
C THR A 745 -30.19 15.17 16.72
N TYR A 746 -29.04 14.55 16.45
CA TYR A 746 -28.74 13.13 16.66
C TYR A 746 -27.54 12.92 17.60
N PRO A 747 -27.68 13.19 18.91
CA PRO A 747 -26.53 13.26 19.81
C PRO A 747 -25.84 11.90 20.06
N LYS A 748 -26.57 10.78 19.97
CA LYS A 748 -25.98 9.45 20.15
C LYS A 748 -25.05 9.07 19.02
N ILE A 749 -25.24 9.59 17.81
CA ILE A 749 -24.34 9.36 16.68
C ILE A 749 -22.96 9.89 16.99
N LYS A 750 -22.84 11.13 17.51
CA LYS A 750 -21.55 11.70 17.87
C LYS A 750 -20.83 10.84 18.91
N GLY A 751 -21.52 10.48 19.98
CA GLY A 751 -20.95 9.61 21.02
C GLY A 751 -20.51 8.26 20.50
N PHE A 752 -21.26 7.66 19.58
CA PHE A 752 -20.91 6.40 18.92
C PHE A 752 -19.65 6.53 18.06
N LEU A 753 -19.55 7.55 17.20
CA LEU A 753 -18.37 7.77 16.34
C LEU A 753 -17.11 8.09 17.15
N ASP A 754 -17.23 8.94 18.17
CA ASP A 754 -16.12 9.25 19.09
C ASP A 754 -15.68 7.97 19.84
N GLY A 755 -16.63 7.10 20.23
CA GLY A 755 -16.38 5.81 20.84
C GLY A 755 -15.62 4.86 19.93
N LEU A 756 -15.97 4.78 18.63
CA LEU A 756 -15.24 3.95 17.66
C LEU A 756 -13.77 4.38 17.52
N VAL A 757 -13.51 5.69 17.53
CA VAL A 757 -12.14 6.22 17.49
C VAL A 757 -11.38 5.89 18.77
N ALA A 758 -12.02 6.02 19.94
CA ALA A 758 -11.41 5.68 21.22
C ALA A 758 -11.07 4.19 21.32
N ASP A 759 -12.03 3.33 20.97
CA ASP A 759 -11.86 1.87 20.92
C ASP A 759 -10.76 1.46 19.94
N GLY A 760 -10.72 2.09 18.75
CA GLY A 760 -9.70 1.85 17.77
C GLY A 760 -8.28 2.23 18.26
N LYS A 761 -8.15 3.33 19.02
CA LYS A 761 -6.88 3.73 19.66
C LYS A 761 -6.42 2.73 20.73
N GLU A 762 -7.34 2.21 21.51
CA GLU A 762 -7.06 1.25 22.57
C GLU A 762 -6.74 -0.14 22.01
N LYS A 763 -7.64 -0.69 21.17
CA LYS A 763 -7.55 -2.06 20.67
C LYS A 763 -6.63 -2.22 19.47
N GLY A 764 -6.35 -1.14 18.73
CA GLY A 764 -5.62 -1.16 17.46
C GLY A 764 -6.46 -1.56 16.24
N TYR A 765 -7.74 -1.87 16.44
CA TYR A 765 -8.69 -2.24 15.38
C TYR A 765 -10.10 -1.78 15.71
N VAL A 766 -10.96 -1.76 14.70
CA VAL A 766 -12.42 -1.62 14.84
C VAL A 766 -13.12 -2.85 14.24
N SER A 767 -14.38 -3.09 14.63
CA SER A 767 -15.15 -4.27 14.20
C SER A 767 -16.48 -3.89 13.59
N THR A 768 -16.96 -4.70 12.63
CA THR A 768 -18.35 -4.67 12.18
C THR A 768 -19.29 -5.24 13.26
N MET A 769 -20.58 -5.07 13.07
CA MET A 769 -21.61 -5.68 13.91
C MET A 769 -21.51 -7.22 13.98
N LEU A 770 -21.00 -7.85 12.92
CA LEU A 770 -20.86 -9.30 12.80
C LEU A 770 -19.45 -9.81 13.23
N GLY A 771 -18.57 -8.90 13.69
CA GLY A 771 -17.28 -9.26 14.24
C GLY A 771 -16.09 -9.20 13.28
N ARG A 772 -16.28 -8.78 12.03
CA ARG A 772 -15.16 -8.54 11.11
C ARG A 772 -14.27 -7.45 11.65
N ARG A 773 -12.96 -7.72 11.82
CA ARG A 773 -11.99 -6.75 12.34
C ARG A 773 -11.24 -6.04 11.23
N ARG A 774 -10.97 -4.76 11.44
CA ARG A 774 -10.08 -3.96 10.62
C ARG A 774 -9.01 -3.31 11.48
N PRO A 775 -7.74 -3.70 11.39
CA PRO A 775 -6.62 -3.02 12.05
C PRO A 775 -6.46 -1.58 11.53
N ILE A 776 -6.10 -0.63 12.41
CA ILE A 776 -5.88 0.78 12.05
C ILE A 776 -4.59 1.28 12.69
N PRO A 777 -3.42 0.91 12.15
CA PRO A 777 -2.12 1.33 12.70
C PRO A 777 -1.94 2.85 12.67
N GLU A 778 -2.58 3.56 11.73
CA GLU A 778 -2.51 5.01 11.57
C GLU A 778 -2.98 5.79 12.80
N LEU A 779 -3.84 5.22 13.65
CA LEU A 779 -4.30 5.87 14.88
C LEU A 779 -3.18 6.13 15.90
N LYS A 780 -2.11 5.36 15.84
CA LYS A 780 -0.92 5.49 16.69
C LYS A 780 0.18 6.36 16.06
N SER A 781 0.00 6.82 14.82
CA SER A 781 1.01 7.62 14.11
C SER A 781 1.25 8.98 14.80
N GLY A 782 2.50 9.38 14.92
CA GLY A 782 2.92 10.73 15.29
C GLY A 782 2.52 11.81 14.28
N ASN A 783 2.30 11.41 13.01
CA ASN A 783 1.91 12.30 11.93
C ASN A 783 0.41 12.64 12.02
N PHE A 784 0.09 13.93 12.16
CA PHE A 784 -1.29 14.41 12.25
C PHE A 784 -2.17 13.98 11.06
N MET A 785 -1.64 14.02 9.84
CA MET A 785 -2.42 13.66 8.63
C MET A 785 -2.76 12.17 8.60
N GLN A 786 -1.81 11.31 8.95
CA GLN A 786 -2.03 9.86 9.06
C GLN A 786 -3.00 9.54 10.19
N ARG A 787 -2.81 10.12 11.36
CA ARG A 787 -3.71 9.93 12.50
C ARG A 787 -5.13 10.38 12.18
N SER A 788 -5.31 11.55 11.55
CA SER A 788 -6.62 12.06 11.13
C SER A 788 -7.26 11.16 10.05
N PHE A 789 -6.46 10.55 9.17
CA PHE A 789 -6.93 9.52 8.25
C PHE A 789 -7.41 8.28 9.01
N GLY A 790 -6.62 7.78 9.97
CA GLY A 790 -6.99 6.65 10.82
C GLY A 790 -8.29 6.89 11.61
N GLU A 791 -8.52 8.10 12.11
CA GLU A 791 -9.77 8.45 12.78
C GLU A 791 -10.99 8.35 11.86
N ARG A 792 -10.88 8.82 10.62
CA ARG A 792 -11.95 8.64 9.62
C ARG A 792 -12.19 7.16 9.27
N VAL A 793 -11.11 6.40 9.12
CA VAL A 793 -11.18 4.94 8.89
C VAL A 793 -11.89 4.24 10.06
N ALA A 794 -11.60 4.64 11.30
CA ALA A 794 -12.23 4.06 12.49
C ALA A 794 -13.75 4.34 12.54
N MET A 795 -14.18 5.53 12.13
CA MET A 795 -15.60 5.88 12.08
C MET A 795 -16.36 5.18 10.95
N ASN A 796 -15.75 5.09 9.77
CA ASN A 796 -16.39 4.56 8.58
C ASN A 796 -16.42 3.02 8.51
N SER A 797 -15.31 2.36 8.86
CA SER A 797 -15.14 0.92 8.59
C SER A 797 -16.17 0.01 9.26
N PRO A 798 -16.61 0.24 10.51
CA PRO A 798 -17.65 -0.58 11.12
C PRO A 798 -18.99 -0.50 10.38
N ILE A 799 -19.36 0.69 9.89
CA ILE A 799 -20.62 0.94 9.20
C ILE A 799 -20.56 0.32 7.79
N GLN A 800 -19.55 0.69 7.02
CA GLN A 800 -19.37 0.19 5.65
C GLN A 800 -19.12 -1.32 5.61
N GLY A 801 -18.33 -1.83 6.55
CA GLY A 801 -18.06 -3.26 6.66
C GLY A 801 -19.30 -4.06 7.06
N THR A 802 -20.14 -3.53 7.96
CA THR A 802 -21.43 -4.17 8.32
C THR A 802 -22.37 -4.21 7.11
N ALA A 803 -22.46 -3.14 6.33
CA ALA A 803 -23.22 -3.13 5.08
C ALA A 803 -22.68 -4.19 4.09
N ALA A 804 -21.36 -4.32 3.96
CA ALA A 804 -20.71 -5.35 3.14
C ALA A 804 -21.02 -6.77 3.64
N ASP A 805 -21.04 -7.00 4.95
CA ASP A 805 -21.40 -8.30 5.52
C ASP A 805 -22.88 -8.64 5.25
N ILE A 806 -23.78 -7.66 5.38
CA ILE A 806 -25.22 -7.84 5.11
C ILE A 806 -25.46 -8.25 3.65
N ILE A 807 -24.85 -7.54 2.69
CA ILE A 807 -25.02 -7.88 1.26
C ILE A 807 -24.46 -9.26 0.94
N LYS A 808 -23.36 -9.67 1.55
CA LYS A 808 -22.76 -11.01 1.39
C LYS A 808 -23.69 -12.09 1.92
N ILE A 809 -24.30 -11.89 3.07
CA ILE A 809 -25.29 -12.81 3.63
C ILE A 809 -26.49 -12.94 2.69
N ALA A 810 -27.01 -11.81 2.20
CA ALA A 810 -28.10 -11.80 1.24
C ALA A 810 -27.75 -12.56 -0.04
N MET A 811 -26.56 -12.30 -0.62
CA MET A 811 -26.07 -13.01 -1.80
C MET A 811 -26.04 -14.53 -1.60
N ASN A 812 -25.45 -14.97 -0.48
CA ASN A 812 -25.34 -16.41 -0.18
C ASN A 812 -26.72 -17.06 -0.04
N ARG A 813 -27.65 -16.40 0.66
CA ARG A 813 -29.01 -16.93 0.87
C ARG A 813 -29.83 -16.92 -0.42
N VAL A 814 -29.77 -15.86 -1.21
CA VAL A 814 -30.41 -15.79 -2.53
C VAL A 814 -29.88 -16.90 -3.43
N TYR A 815 -28.54 -17.03 -3.56
CA TYR A 815 -27.93 -18.10 -4.34
C TYR A 815 -28.37 -19.48 -3.90
N GLN A 816 -28.36 -19.74 -2.59
CA GLN A 816 -28.75 -21.02 -2.02
C GLN A 816 -30.23 -21.34 -2.29
N ARG A 817 -31.14 -20.35 -2.11
CA ARG A 817 -32.57 -20.53 -2.38
C ARG A 817 -32.88 -20.76 -3.86
N LEU A 818 -32.22 -20.03 -4.76
CA LEU A 818 -32.36 -20.27 -6.20
C LEU A 818 -31.98 -21.72 -6.57
N LYS A 819 -30.93 -22.25 -5.95
CA LYS A 819 -30.48 -23.64 -6.15
C LYS A 819 -31.44 -24.67 -5.54
N GLU A 820 -31.87 -24.48 -4.28
CA GLU A 820 -32.76 -25.39 -3.56
C GLU A 820 -34.17 -25.48 -4.19
N GLU A 821 -34.70 -24.35 -4.70
CA GLU A 821 -35.98 -24.33 -5.38
C GLU A 821 -35.88 -24.78 -6.86
N GLY A 822 -34.67 -25.12 -7.34
CA GLY A 822 -34.44 -25.65 -8.69
C GLY A 822 -34.72 -24.64 -9.81
N LEU A 823 -34.58 -23.33 -9.50
CA LEU A 823 -34.84 -22.25 -10.43
C LEU A 823 -33.73 -22.12 -11.47
N GLN A 824 -34.12 -21.65 -12.67
CA GLN A 824 -33.18 -21.36 -13.75
C GLN A 824 -32.63 -19.94 -13.72
N SER A 825 -33.19 -19.10 -12.85
CA SER A 825 -32.76 -17.73 -12.58
C SER A 825 -31.42 -17.73 -11.84
N ARG A 826 -30.58 -16.74 -12.07
CA ARG A 826 -29.19 -16.72 -11.62
C ARG A 826 -28.71 -15.34 -11.20
N LEU A 827 -28.02 -15.25 -10.10
CA LEU A 827 -27.33 -14.04 -9.67
C LEU A 827 -26.13 -13.83 -10.59
N VAL A 828 -26.06 -12.68 -11.28
CA VAL A 828 -25.02 -12.41 -12.28
C VAL A 828 -24.10 -11.26 -11.90
N LEU A 829 -24.56 -10.31 -11.06
CA LEU A 829 -23.77 -9.15 -10.71
C LEU A 829 -24.14 -8.63 -9.32
N GLN A 830 -23.13 -8.12 -8.61
CA GLN A 830 -23.28 -7.34 -7.40
C GLN A 830 -22.55 -6.01 -7.60
N VAL A 831 -23.22 -4.89 -7.37
CA VAL A 831 -22.67 -3.54 -7.50
C VAL A 831 -23.06 -2.71 -6.28
N HIS A 832 -22.08 -2.34 -5.44
CA HIS A 832 -22.32 -1.60 -4.20
C HIS A 832 -23.34 -2.31 -3.28
N ASP A 833 -24.58 -1.84 -3.24
CA ASP A 833 -25.67 -2.35 -2.41
C ASP A 833 -26.74 -3.08 -3.25
N GLU A 834 -26.44 -3.33 -4.51
CA GLU A 834 -27.35 -3.82 -5.56
C GLU A 834 -27.03 -5.29 -5.91
N LEU A 835 -28.08 -6.10 -6.08
CA LEU A 835 -28.03 -7.46 -6.65
C LEU A 835 -28.80 -7.49 -7.96
N LEU A 836 -28.13 -7.94 -9.03
CA LEU A 836 -28.75 -8.12 -10.34
C LEU A 836 -28.92 -9.60 -10.65
N ILE A 837 -30.16 -10.02 -10.85
CA ILE A 837 -30.53 -11.39 -11.19
C ILE A 837 -31.06 -11.47 -12.63
N GLU A 838 -30.45 -12.32 -13.41
CA GLU A 838 -30.99 -12.74 -14.71
C GLU A 838 -32.10 -13.76 -14.44
N THR A 839 -33.34 -13.34 -14.55
CA THR A 839 -34.52 -14.04 -14.06
C THR A 839 -35.35 -14.57 -15.23
N LYS A 840 -35.67 -15.87 -15.21
CA LYS A 840 -36.60 -16.46 -16.18
C LYS A 840 -37.99 -15.85 -16.02
N LYS A 841 -38.64 -15.51 -17.13
CA LYS A 841 -39.92 -14.78 -17.08
C LYS A 841 -41.01 -15.47 -16.27
N GLU A 842 -41.02 -16.82 -16.28
CA GLU A 842 -41.97 -17.59 -15.50
C GLU A 842 -41.65 -17.64 -14.01
N GLU A 843 -40.45 -17.25 -13.63
CA GLU A 843 -39.94 -17.31 -12.24
C GLU A 843 -39.90 -15.93 -11.56
N VAL A 844 -40.28 -14.85 -12.26
CA VAL A 844 -40.19 -13.46 -11.79
C VAL A 844 -40.85 -13.27 -10.41
N GLU A 845 -42.07 -13.73 -10.22
CA GLU A 845 -42.80 -13.58 -8.95
C GLU A 845 -42.06 -14.33 -7.82
N THR A 846 -41.60 -15.55 -8.09
CA THR A 846 -40.87 -16.35 -7.11
C THR A 846 -39.52 -15.72 -6.75
N VAL A 847 -38.74 -15.29 -7.74
CA VAL A 847 -37.44 -14.67 -7.52
C VAL A 847 -37.55 -13.32 -6.82
N SER A 848 -38.57 -12.50 -7.17
CA SER A 848 -38.86 -11.25 -6.47
C SER A 848 -39.14 -11.48 -4.99
N ARG A 849 -39.91 -12.49 -4.66
CA ARG A 849 -40.21 -12.87 -3.27
C ARG A 849 -38.94 -13.34 -2.56
N ILE A 850 -38.11 -14.17 -3.20
CA ILE A 850 -36.81 -14.61 -2.63
C ILE A 850 -35.93 -13.41 -2.35
N LEU A 851 -35.73 -12.49 -3.30
CA LEU A 851 -34.91 -11.30 -3.12
C LEU A 851 -35.44 -10.46 -1.94
N GLU A 852 -36.73 -10.20 -1.87
CA GLU A 852 -37.32 -9.41 -0.80
C GLU A 852 -37.10 -10.07 0.57
N GLU A 853 -37.41 -11.36 0.68
CA GLU A 853 -37.26 -12.11 1.94
C GLU A 853 -35.81 -12.21 2.40
N GLU A 854 -34.86 -12.55 1.52
CA GLU A 854 -33.49 -12.80 1.91
C GLU A 854 -32.68 -11.51 2.09
N MET A 855 -32.96 -10.47 1.32
CA MET A 855 -32.31 -9.17 1.51
C MET A 855 -32.85 -8.47 2.76
N LYS A 856 -34.16 -8.36 2.93
CA LYS A 856 -34.72 -7.76 4.15
C LYS A 856 -34.42 -8.59 5.41
N GLY A 857 -34.41 -9.91 5.28
CA GLY A 857 -34.15 -10.83 6.37
C GLY A 857 -32.66 -11.16 6.63
N ALA A 858 -31.71 -10.55 5.91
CA ALA A 858 -30.29 -10.86 6.03
C ALA A 858 -29.77 -10.70 7.46
N VAL A 859 -30.18 -9.62 8.14
CA VAL A 859 -29.92 -9.37 9.57
C VAL A 859 -31.12 -8.66 10.20
N HIS A 860 -31.19 -8.71 11.52
CA HIS A 860 -32.21 -7.97 12.28
C HIS A 860 -31.62 -6.67 12.84
N LEU A 861 -32.09 -5.54 12.33
CA LEU A 861 -31.73 -4.21 12.82
C LEU A 861 -32.93 -3.59 13.58
N SER A 862 -32.66 -2.57 14.37
CA SER A 862 -33.71 -1.72 14.99
C SER A 862 -34.47 -0.87 13.96
N VAL A 863 -33.94 -0.77 12.77
CA VAL A 863 -34.53 -0.18 11.57
C VAL A 863 -34.62 -1.26 10.51
N GLU A 864 -35.83 -1.55 10.00
CA GLU A 864 -36.00 -2.57 8.96
C GLU A 864 -35.14 -2.25 7.73
N LEU A 865 -34.53 -3.27 7.15
CA LEU A 865 -33.88 -3.16 5.86
C LEU A 865 -34.97 -3.02 4.79
N ASP A 866 -34.77 -2.08 3.90
CA ASP A 866 -35.67 -1.83 2.81
C ASP A 866 -34.98 -2.01 1.47
N VAL A 867 -35.72 -2.51 0.47
CA VAL A 867 -35.17 -2.93 -0.81
C VAL A 867 -36.04 -2.37 -1.91
N ASP A 868 -35.45 -1.58 -2.77
CA ASP A 868 -36.09 -1.11 -4.01
C ASP A 868 -35.83 -2.14 -5.11
N MET A 869 -36.86 -2.60 -5.78
CA MET A 869 -36.79 -3.65 -6.78
C MET A 869 -37.41 -3.21 -8.09
N HIS A 870 -36.71 -3.42 -9.19
CA HIS A 870 -37.13 -3.08 -10.53
C HIS A 870 -36.92 -4.22 -11.51
N GLU A 871 -37.80 -4.36 -12.48
CA GLU A 871 -37.70 -5.30 -13.61
C GLU A 871 -37.35 -4.55 -14.89
N GLY A 872 -36.48 -5.13 -15.73
CA GLY A 872 -36.14 -4.52 -17.02
C GLY A 872 -35.59 -5.51 -18.04
N ASN A 873 -35.68 -5.14 -19.34
CA ASN A 873 -35.08 -5.89 -20.43
C ASN A 873 -33.59 -5.49 -20.70
N SER A 874 -33.07 -4.61 -19.89
CA SER A 874 -31.67 -4.23 -19.83
C SER A 874 -31.32 -3.77 -18.42
N TRP A 875 -30.07 -3.76 -18.07
CA TRP A 875 -29.63 -3.22 -16.78
C TRP A 875 -29.97 -1.72 -16.61
N TYR A 876 -30.08 -1.00 -17.73
CA TYR A 876 -30.55 0.40 -17.71
C TYR A 876 -32.02 0.56 -17.29
N GLU A 877 -32.87 -0.36 -17.76
CA GLU A 877 -34.33 -0.32 -17.47
C GLU A 877 -34.66 -0.85 -16.08
N ALA A 878 -33.84 -1.80 -15.60
CA ALA A 878 -33.99 -2.40 -14.28
C ALA A 878 -33.51 -1.49 -13.13
N LYS A 879 -33.02 -0.27 -13.44
CA LYS A 879 -32.54 0.65 -12.41
C LYS A 879 -33.22 2.01 -12.45
#